data_cd6521779f7f504ae7f509d66b2f05e5
#
_entry.id   cd6521779f7f504ae7f509d66b2f05e5
#
_cell.length_a   1.000
_cell.length_b   1.000
_cell.length_c   1.000
_cell.angle_alpha   90.00
_cell.angle_beta   90.00
_cell.angle_gamma   90.00
#
_symmetry.space_group_name_H-M   'P 1'
#
loop_
_entity.id
_entity.type
_entity.pdbx_description
1 polymer ?
#
loop_
_entity_poly.entity_id
_entity_poly.type
_entity_poly.pdbx_seq_one_letter_code
_entity_poly.pdbx_strand_id
1 'polypeptide(L)'
;MKTFEELGVSPEIRRAIEEMGYEQPMPVQEEVIPYLLGENNDVVALAQTGTGKTAAFGLPLIQKINVNNRIPQSLILCPTRELCLQIAGDLNDYSKYIDGLRVLPVYGGSSIESQIRALKRGVHIIVATPGRLLDLMERKTVSLATIQNVVMDEADEMLNMGFTDSINAILADVPQERNTLLFSATMSLEIARISKKYLRDAKEITIGRKNESTSNVKHVAFCVHAKDKYAALKRIVDYYPQIYGIIFCRTRKETQEIADKLMQEGYNADSLHGELSQAQRDAVMQKFRIRNLQLLVATDVAARGLDVDDLTHVINYGLPDDTESYTHRSGRTGRAGKTGTSIAIINLREKGKMREIERIIGKKFIAGEMPTGKQICEKQLLKVIDDLEKVKVNEEEIADFMTDIYRKLDWLSKEDLIKRMVSHEFNRFLDYYRDREEIETATGSERGTRNGERSEHRSSGNHQAEPGYKRLFINLGKMDNFFPSELISLLNKNTRGRIELGRIDLMQKFSFFEVEEKEANNVMKALNRTNWNGRKVSVEIAGDEGKNVPKGRRTGTAGSYGKKDSDGKKRSNKEDGKRNDAASRRRDRAENPANDKKKGKPSREERGYTKARGKKDDWKQFFQGSNDFKNPEPDFSEEGWAKRTPKKTMR
;
A
#
# COMPACT_ATOMS: atom_id res chain seq x y z
N MET A 1 -15.24 34.28 14.32
CA MET A 1 -15.04 33.42 13.14
C MET A 1 -15.67 34.11 11.96
N LYS A 2 -14.98 34.21 10.85
CA LYS A 2 -15.49 34.84 9.63
C LYS A 2 -16.50 33.94 8.96
N THR A 3 -17.45 34.50 8.24
CA THR A 3 -18.38 33.75 7.37
C THR A 3 -17.82 33.66 5.94
N PHE A 4 -18.32 32.73 5.11
CA PHE A 4 -17.94 32.66 3.69
C PHE A 4 -18.28 33.94 2.91
N GLU A 5 -19.31 34.68 3.36
CA GLU A 5 -19.67 36.00 2.82
C GLU A 5 -18.58 37.04 3.11
N GLU A 6 -18.12 37.12 4.36
CA GLU A 6 -17.03 38.00 4.77
C GLU A 6 -15.70 37.66 4.09
N LEU A 7 -15.51 36.41 3.62
CA LEU A 7 -14.38 36.00 2.80
C LEU A 7 -14.51 36.39 1.33
N GLY A 8 -15.66 36.95 0.91
CA GLY A 8 -15.92 37.40 -0.47
C GLY A 8 -16.40 36.30 -1.42
N VAL A 9 -16.92 35.17 -0.91
CA VAL A 9 -17.51 34.11 -1.73
C VAL A 9 -18.85 34.53 -2.29
N SER A 10 -19.07 34.31 -3.60
CA SER A 10 -20.31 34.72 -4.29
C SER A 10 -21.56 33.98 -3.79
N PRO A 11 -22.76 34.60 -3.92
CA PRO A 11 -24.01 34.00 -3.42
C PRO A 11 -24.30 32.61 -4.01
N GLU A 12 -24.01 32.39 -5.30
CA GLU A 12 -24.27 31.14 -6.00
C GLU A 12 -23.42 30.00 -5.40
N ILE A 13 -22.15 30.30 -5.13
CA ILE A 13 -21.20 29.33 -4.52
C ILE A 13 -21.60 29.11 -3.05
N ARG A 14 -21.92 30.16 -2.29
CA ARG A 14 -22.36 30.03 -0.89
C ARG A 14 -23.57 29.12 -0.77
N ARG A 15 -24.58 29.30 -1.61
CA ARG A 15 -25.75 28.43 -1.64
C ARG A 15 -25.40 26.97 -1.87
N ALA A 16 -24.45 26.69 -2.77
CA ALA A 16 -23.98 25.32 -3.06
C ALA A 16 -23.33 24.68 -1.84
N ILE A 17 -22.38 25.38 -1.18
CA ILE A 17 -21.67 24.86 -0.03
C ILE A 17 -22.53 24.74 1.23
N GLU A 18 -23.51 25.62 1.42
CA GLU A 18 -24.51 25.52 2.50
C GLU A 18 -25.36 24.25 2.37
N GLU A 19 -25.79 23.89 1.16
CA GLU A 19 -26.51 22.63 0.91
C GLU A 19 -25.61 21.39 1.17
N MET A 20 -24.29 21.52 1.09
CA MET A 20 -23.32 20.48 1.44
C MET A 20 -23.00 20.43 2.94
N GLY A 21 -23.57 21.34 3.75
CA GLY A 21 -23.38 21.38 5.20
C GLY A 21 -22.13 22.16 5.65
N TYR A 22 -21.61 23.07 4.82
CA TYR A 22 -20.51 23.96 5.22
C TYR A 22 -21.09 25.14 6.01
N GLU A 23 -20.94 25.09 7.33
CA GLU A 23 -21.44 26.13 8.21
C GLU A 23 -20.46 27.29 8.41
N GLN A 24 -19.18 26.95 8.60
CA GLN A 24 -18.10 27.90 8.89
C GLN A 24 -16.84 27.56 8.12
N PRO A 25 -16.07 28.57 7.67
CA PRO A 25 -14.80 28.34 7.02
C PRO A 25 -13.77 27.74 7.98
N MET A 26 -12.99 26.82 7.47
CA MET A 26 -11.82 26.28 8.18
C MET A 26 -10.63 27.26 8.16
N PRO A 27 -9.68 27.15 9.08
CA PRO A 27 -8.55 28.10 9.17
C PRO A 27 -7.77 28.31 7.85
N VAL A 28 -7.58 27.24 7.05
CA VAL A 28 -6.93 27.37 5.73
C VAL A 28 -7.78 28.17 4.75
N GLN A 29 -9.09 28.05 4.84
CA GLN A 29 -10.04 28.77 3.99
C GLN A 29 -10.10 30.25 4.36
N GLU A 30 -10.11 30.58 5.65
CA GLU A 30 -10.09 31.96 6.15
C GLU A 30 -8.86 32.76 5.66
N GLU A 31 -7.71 32.10 5.50
CA GLU A 31 -6.46 32.73 5.05
C GLU A 31 -6.31 32.73 3.53
N VAL A 32 -6.71 31.64 2.86
CA VAL A 32 -6.44 31.44 1.44
C VAL A 32 -7.49 32.09 0.55
N ILE A 33 -8.80 31.95 0.85
CA ILE A 33 -9.88 32.43 -0.01
C ILE A 33 -9.78 33.93 -0.28
N PRO A 34 -9.74 34.83 0.73
CA PRO A 34 -9.70 36.27 0.47
C PRO A 34 -8.41 36.68 -0.24
N TYR A 35 -7.29 36.00 0.04
CA TYR A 35 -6.03 36.27 -0.63
C TYR A 35 -6.09 35.91 -2.13
N LEU A 36 -6.68 34.75 -2.48
CA LEU A 36 -6.80 34.31 -3.87
C LEU A 36 -7.85 35.08 -4.67
N LEU A 37 -8.85 35.68 -4.03
CA LEU A 37 -9.81 36.57 -4.69
C LEU A 37 -9.18 37.90 -5.12
N GLY A 38 -8.04 38.28 -4.53
CA GLY A 38 -7.24 39.44 -4.96
C GLY A 38 -6.50 39.20 -6.30
N GLU A 39 -5.62 40.11 -6.66
CA GLU A 39 -4.85 40.08 -7.92
C GLU A 39 -3.43 39.52 -7.71
N ASN A 40 -2.94 38.74 -8.69
CA ASN A 40 -1.53 38.28 -8.84
C ASN A 40 -0.94 37.59 -7.62
N ASN A 41 -1.63 36.59 -7.11
CA ASN A 41 -1.30 36.00 -5.82
C ASN A 41 -0.83 34.54 -5.93
N ASP A 42 0.47 34.32 -5.79
CA ASP A 42 1.03 33.00 -5.63
C ASP A 42 0.96 32.59 -4.13
N VAL A 43 0.68 31.31 -3.87
CA VAL A 43 0.50 30.78 -2.52
C VAL A 43 1.26 29.48 -2.33
N VAL A 44 1.96 29.35 -1.21
CA VAL A 44 2.39 28.07 -0.67
C VAL A 44 1.58 27.81 0.61
N ALA A 45 0.64 26.88 0.56
CA ALA A 45 -0.19 26.51 1.69
C ALA A 45 0.26 25.17 2.27
N LEU A 46 0.80 25.21 3.48
CA LEU A 46 1.17 24.02 4.23
C LEU A 46 0.02 23.65 5.17
N ALA A 47 -0.72 22.62 4.78
CA ALA A 47 -1.86 22.12 5.53
C ALA A 47 -2.05 20.62 5.32
N GLN A 48 -2.45 19.93 6.37
CA GLN A 48 -2.69 18.48 6.34
C GLN A 48 -3.91 18.10 5.50
N THR A 49 -4.04 16.82 5.15
CA THR A 49 -5.25 16.28 4.52
C THR A 49 -6.45 16.42 5.47
N GLY A 50 -7.64 16.72 4.91
CA GLY A 50 -8.85 16.91 5.71
C GLY A 50 -9.00 18.29 6.38
N THR A 51 -8.17 19.27 6.02
CA THR A 51 -8.27 20.66 6.53
C THR A 51 -9.08 21.57 5.61
N GLY A 52 -9.76 21.05 4.57
CA GLY A 52 -10.58 21.82 3.67
C GLY A 52 -9.81 22.54 2.55
N LYS A 53 -8.64 22.04 2.14
CA LYS A 53 -7.80 22.62 1.07
C LYS A 53 -8.55 22.75 -0.26
N THR A 54 -9.33 21.74 -0.65
CA THR A 54 -10.06 21.74 -1.92
C THR A 54 -10.99 22.94 -2.02
N ALA A 55 -11.74 23.24 -0.97
CA ALA A 55 -12.59 24.43 -0.94
C ALA A 55 -11.77 25.74 -0.88
N ALA A 56 -10.61 25.73 -0.17
CA ALA A 56 -9.77 26.90 -0.06
C ALA A 56 -9.27 27.42 -1.42
N PHE A 57 -8.91 26.53 -2.36
CA PHE A 57 -8.55 26.96 -3.72
C PHE A 57 -9.72 26.86 -4.70
N GLY A 58 -10.62 25.91 -4.54
CA GLY A 58 -11.71 25.64 -5.49
C GLY A 58 -12.73 26.77 -5.58
N LEU A 59 -13.19 27.30 -4.43
CA LEU A 59 -14.19 28.37 -4.40
C LEU A 59 -13.71 29.62 -5.12
N PRO A 60 -12.51 30.21 -4.83
CA PRO A 60 -12.02 31.37 -5.54
C PRO A 60 -11.67 31.09 -7.02
N LEU A 61 -11.21 29.87 -7.36
CA LEU A 61 -10.97 29.52 -8.77
C LEU A 61 -12.28 29.53 -9.56
N ILE A 62 -13.35 28.89 -9.05
CA ILE A 62 -14.66 28.88 -9.70
C ILE A 62 -15.18 30.31 -9.91
N GLN A 63 -15.06 31.15 -8.90
CA GLN A 63 -15.54 32.54 -8.95
C GLN A 63 -14.79 33.40 -10.00
N LYS A 64 -13.52 33.09 -10.29
CA LYS A 64 -12.71 33.78 -11.30
C LYS A 64 -12.93 33.29 -12.74
N ILE A 65 -13.66 32.18 -12.96
CA ILE A 65 -13.88 31.62 -14.29
C ILE A 65 -14.83 32.50 -15.12
N ASN A 66 -14.42 32.83 -16.35
CA ASN A 66 -15.30 33.38 -17.35
C ASN A 66 -16.03 32.25 -18.11
N VAL A 67 -17.26 31.97 -17.72
CA VAL A 67 -18.08 30.87 -18.26
C VAL A 67 -18.40 31.03 -19.76
N ASN A 68 -18.38 32.26 -20.28
CA ASN A 68 -18.63 32.53 -21.69
C ASN A 68 -17.47 32.11 -22.59
N ASN A 69 -16.27 31.96 -22.02
CA ASN A 69 -15.07 31.59 -22.76
C ASN A 69 -14.74 30.10 -22.51
N ARG A 70 -15.19 29.22 -23.39
CA ARG A 70 -15.06 27.76 -23.26
C ARG A 70 -13.65 27.24 -23.58
N ILE A 71 -12.63 27.83 -22.97
CA ILE A 71 -11.23 27.40 -23.04
C ILE A 71 -10.72 27.08 -21.64
N PRO A 72 -9.65 26.27 -21.51
CA PRO A 72 -9.04 26.00 -20.22
C PRO A 72 -8.48 27.27 -19.57
N GLN A 73 -8.98 27.64 -18.40
CA GLN A 73 -8.57 28.83 -17.64
C GLN A 73 -7.85 28.47 -16.34
N SER A 74 -8.15 27.31 -15.78
CA SER A 74 -7.48 26.81 -14.57
C SER A 74 -7.06 25.37 -14.73
N LEU A 75 -5.86 25.05 -14.21
CA LEU A 75 -5.27 23.71 -14.18
C LEU A 75 -5.01 23.31 -12.73
N ILE A 76 -5.48 22.14 -12.34
CA ILE A 76 -5.20 21.54 -11.03
C ILE A 76 -4.45 20.23 -11.25
N LEU A 77 -3.24 20.13 -10.72
CA LEU A 77 -2.42 18.93 -10.74
C LEU A 77 -2.54 18.19 -9.40
N CYS A 78 -2.72 16.89 -9.45
CA CYS A 78 -2.82 16.02 -8.28
C CYS A 78 -2.16 14.65 -8.53
N PRO A 79 -1.70 13.93 -7.47
CA PRO A 79 -0.88 12.72 -7.63
C PRO A 79 -1.65 11.52 -8.17
N THR A 80 -2.93 11.38 -7.83
CA THR A 80 -3.69 10.16 -8.08
C THR A 80 -4.98 10.40 -8.84
N ARG A 81 -5.46 9.34 -9.49
CA ARG A 81 -6.73 9.36 -10.19
C ARG A 81 -7.91 9.61 -9.24
N GLU A 82 -7.87 8.95 -8.09
CA GLU A 82 -8.91 9.03 -7.07
C GLU A 82 -9.07 10.48 -6.59
N LEU A 83 -7.96 11.16 -6.28
CA LEU A 83 -7.98 12.57 -5.89
C LEU A 83 -8.41 13.48 -7.05
N CYS A 84 -8.01 13.16 -8.29
CA CYS A 84 -8.45 13.88 -9.49
C CYS A 84 -9.97 13.85 -9.66
N LEU A 85 -10.59 12.69 -9.46
CA LEU A 85 -12.05 12.52 -9.53
C LEU A 85 -12.75 13.20 -8.36
N GLN A 86 -12.17 13.12 -7.16
CA GLN A 86 -12.70 13.79 -5.97
C GLN A 86 -12.71 15.31 -6.16
N ILE A 87 -11.57 15.92 -6.50
CA ILE A 87 -11.47 17.36 -6.73
C ILE A 87 -12.45 17.80 -7.83
N ALA A 88 -12.53 17.05 -8.94
CA ALA A 88 -13.48 17.38 -10.01
C ALA A 88 -14.94 17.26 -9.56
N GLY A 89 -15.28 16.29 -8.71
CA GLY A 89 -16.59 16.17 -8.08
C GLY A 89 -16.91 17.36 -7.18
N ASP A 90 -16.00 17.66 -6.24
CA ASP A 90 -16.14 18.79 -5.33
C ASP A 90 -16.35 20.12 -6.09
N LEU A 91 -15.55 20.36 -7.14
CA LEU A 91 -15.69 21.58 -7.96
C LEU A 91 -17.04 21.65 -8.70
N ASN A 92 -17.57 20.52 -9.18
CA ASN A 92 -18.89 20.47 -9.78
C ASN A 92 -19.98 20.75 -8.74
N ASP A 93 -19.85 20.21 -7.54
CA ASP A 93 -20.81 20.45 -6.46
C ASP A 93 -20.77 21.91 -5.98
N TYR A 94 -19.58 22.52 -5.84
CA TYR A 94 -19.43 23.95 -5.51
C TYR A 94 -19.98 24.87 -6.59
N SER A 95 -19.92 24.46 -7.86
CA SER A 95 -20.41 25.25 -9.00
C SER A 95 -21.83 24.93 -9.43
N LYS A 96 -22.60 24.19 -8.63
CA LYS A 96 -23.95 23.70 -8.92
C LYS A 96 -24.92 24.77 -9.43
N TYR A 97 -24.78 26.02 -8.97
CA TYR A 97 -25.59 27.15 -9.34
C TYR A 97 -24.96 28.13 -10.34
N ILE A 98 -23.85 27.70 -10.98
CA ILE A 98 -23.15 28.45 -12.02
C ILE A 98 -23.37 27.74 -13.35
N ASP A 99 -24.33 28.21 -14.14
CA ASP A 99 -24.70 27.58 -15.40
C ASP A 99 -23.55 27.63 -16.42
N GLY A 100 -23.31 26.47 -17.06
CA GLY A 100 -22.36 26.35 -18.16
C GLY A 100 -20.91 26.16 -17.78
N LEU A 101 -20.53 26.17 -16.49
CA LEU A 101 -19.18 25.85 -16.04
C LEU A 101 -18.90 24.36 -16.28
N ARG A 102 -17.69 24.04 -16.79
CA ARG A 102 -17.29 22.66 -17.12
C ARG A 102 -15.94 22.34 -16.52
N VAL A 103 -15.92 21.32 -15.66
CA VAL A 103 -14.74 20.73 -15.05
C VAL A 103 -14.44 19.39 -15.73
N LEU A 104 -13.21 19.15 -16.15
CA LEU A 104 -12.80 17.90 -16.77
C LEU A 104 -11.72 17.21 -15.95
N PRO A 105 -11.96 16.00 -15.42
CA PRO A 105 -10.93 15.16 -14.86
C PRO A 105 -10.13 14.45 -15.96
N VAL A 106 -8.78 14.54 -15.90
CA VAL A 106 -7.82 14.00 -16.86
C VAL A 106 -6.86 13.06 -16.14
N TYR A 107 -7.04 11.75 -16.31
CA TYR A 107 -6.28 10.74 -15.57
C TYR A 107 -6.06 9.46 -16.38
N GLY A 108 -5.06 8.67 -15.99
CA GLY A 108 -4.75 7.39 -16.59
C GLY A 108 -5.74 6.28 -16.24
N GLY A 109 -5.79 5.22 -17.06
CA GLY A 109 -6.66 4.06 -16.80
C GLY A 109 -8.11 4.19 -17.28
N SER A 110 -8.48 5.34 -17.88
CA SER A 110 -9.76 5.56 -18.58
C SER A 110 -9.52 5.81 -20.08
N SER A 111 -10.62 5.75 -20.89
CA SER A 111 -10.53 6.01 -22.34
C SER A 111 -9.99 7.42 -22.59
N ILE A 112 -8.90 7.50 -23.35
CA ILE A 112 -8.29 8.77 -23.74
C ILE A 112 -9.17 9.51 -24.76
N GLU A 113 -9.90 8.76 -25.62
CA GLU A 113 -10.78 9.34 -26.64
C GLU A 113 -11.92 10.12 -26.00
N SER A 114 -12.47 9.64 -24.87
CA SER A 114 -13.54 10.34 -24.14
C SER A 114 -13.04 11.68 -23.60
N GLN A 115 -11.82 11.73 -23.06
CA GLN A 115 -11.18 12.95 -22.57
C GLN A 115 -10.89 13.93 -23.72
N ILE A 116 -10.38 13.44 -24.86
CA ILE A 116 -10.16 14.27 -26.05
C ILE A 116 -11.48 14.84 -26.57
N ARG A 117 -12.56 14.05 -26.62
CA ARG A 117 -13.88 14.54 -27.02
C ARG A 117 -14.40 15.63 -26.08
N ALA A 118 -14.19 15.48 -24.76
CA ALA A 118 -14.59 16.49 -23.79
C ALA A 118 -13.78 17.80 -23.96
N LEU A 119 -12.47 17.71 -24.15
CA LEU A 119 -11.61 18.87 -24.43
C LEU A 119 -12.08 19.63 -25.69
N LYS A 120 -12.41 18.93 -26.77
CA LYS A 120 -12.94 19.53 -28.01
C LYS A 120 -14.29 20.24 -27.83
N ARG A 121 -15.12 19.82 -26.87
CA ARG A 121 -16.40 20.49 -26.54
C ARG A 121 -16.19 21.78 -25.74
N GLY A 122 -14.97 22.03 -25.28
CA GLY A 122 -14.59 23.18 -24.46
C GLY A 122 -14.82 22.91 -22.97
N VAL A 123 -13.78 23.21 -22.19
CA VAL A 123 -13.76 23.06 -20.72
C VAL A 123 -13.11 24.30 -20.10
N HIS A 124 -13.45 24.61 -18.85
CA HIS A 124 -12.93 25.80 -18.15
C HIS A 124 -11.84 25.39 -17.15
N ILE A 125 -12.04 24.30 -16.43
CA ILE A 125 -11.11 23.78 -15.42
C ILE A 125 -10.69 22.37 -15.80
N ILE A 126 -9.38 22.13 -15.80
CA ILE A 126 -8.79 20.80 -15.98
C ILE A 126 -8.24 20.36 -14.63
N VAL A 127 -8.70 19.21 -14.12
CA VAL A 127 -8.09 18.53 -12.97
C VAL A 127 -7.33 17.32 -13.49
N ALA A 128 -6.00 17.25 -13.27
CA ALA A 128 -5.19 16.27 -13.99
C ALA A 128 -4.16 15.55 -13.12
N THR A 129 -3.93 14.27 -13.46
CA THR A 129 -2.69 13.60 -13.07
C THR A 129 -1.59 13.91 -14.07
N PRO A 130 -0.34 14.21 -13.64
CA PRO A 130 0.72 14.73 -14.51
C PRO A 130 0.97 13.88 -15.76
N GLY A 131 1.08 12.56 -15.61
CA GLY A 131 1.42 11.67 -16.72
C GLY A 131 0.36 11.65 -17.85
N ARG A 132 -0.94 11.66 -17.53
CA ARG A 132 -2.00 11.69 -18.57
C ARG A 132 -2.12 13.06 -19.22
N LEU A 133 -1.91 14.13 -18.47
CA LEU A 133 -1.91 15.47 -19.06
C LEU A 133 -0.77 15.61 -20.05
N LEU A 134 0.42 15.15 -19.71
CA LEU A 134 1.58 15.16 -20.59
C LEU A 134 1.32 14.36 -21.89
N ASP A 135 0.72 13.16 -21.80
CA ASP A 135 0.31 12.36 -22.98
C ASP A 135 -0.65 13.15 -23.90
N LEU A 136 -1.62 13.89 -23.33
CA LEU A 136 -2.53 14.73 -24.10
C LEU A 136 -1.83 15.96 -24.75
N MET A 137 -0.85 16.54 -24.06
CA MET A 137 -0.01 17.63 -24.58
C MET A 137 0.88 17.14 -25.74
N GLU A 138 1.56 16.02 -25.59
CA GLU A 138 2.37 15.39 -26.64
C GLU A 138 1.55 15.05 -27.89
N ARG A 139 0.30 14.62 -27.71
CA ARG A 139 -0.68 14.40 -28.79
C ARG A 139 -1.27 15.70 -29.35
N LYS A 140 -0.92 16.86 -28.81
CA LYS A 140 -1.45 18.18 -29.22
C LYS A 140 -2.98 18.25 -29.16
N THR A 141 -3.60 17.54 -28.22
CA THR A 141 -5.05 17.50 -28.04
C THR A 141 -5.56 18.46 -26.97
N VAL A 142 -4.67 19.03 -26.19
CA VAL A 142 -4.91 20.08 -25.19
C VAL A 142 -3.90 21.21 -25.39
N SER A 143 -4.35 22.47 -25.22
CA SER A 143 -3.49 23.63 -25.15
C SER A 143 -3.60 24.25 -23.76
N LEU A 144 -2.47 24.55 -23.15
CA LEU A 144 -2.39 25.18 -21.84
C LEU A 144 -2.10 26.69 -21.92
N ALA A 145 -2.02 27.25 -23.15
CA ALA A 145 -1.65 28.64 -23.40
C ALA A 145 -2.61 29.70 -22.81
N THR A 146 -3.79 29.29 -22.38
CA THR A 146 -4.84 30.17 -21.81
C THR A 146 -5.02 30.00 -20.30
N ILE A 147 -4.21 29.18 -19.67
CA ILE A 147 -4.27 28.93 -18.23
C ILE A 147 -3.82 30.18 -17.47
N GLN A 148 -4.68 30.65 -16.58
CA GLN A 148 -4.42 31.79 -15.70
C GLN A 148 -4.07 31.37 -14.27
N ASN A 149 -4.54 30.18 -13.83
CA ASN A 149 -4.30 29.67 -12.50
C ASN A 149 -3.82 28.21 -12.57
N VAL A 150 -2.75 27.90 -11.87
CA VAL A 150 -2.25 26.54 -11.69
C VAL A 150 -2.26 26.19 -10.20
N VAL A 151 -2.87 25.07 -9.85
CA VAL A 151 -2.84 24.48 -8.51
C VAL A 151 -2.06 23.18 -8.56
N MET A 152 -1.16 22.99 -7.61
CA MET A 152 -0.51 21.72 -7.32
C MET A 152 -0.99 21.24 -5.96
N ASP A 153 -1.91 20.27 -5.92
CA ASP A 153 -2.39 19.69 -4.66
C ASP A 153 -1.69 18.38 -4.35
N GLU A 154 -1.41 18.16 -3.07
CA GLU A 154 -0.52 17.10 -2.57
C GLU A 154 0.82 17.09 -3.34
N ALA A 155 1.45 18.27 -3.45
CA ALA A 155 2.66 18.44 -4.25
C ALA A 155 3.82 17.55 -3.78
N ASP A 156 3.99 17.36 -2.47
CA ASP A 156 4.94 16.43 -1.86
C ASP A 156 4.72 15.00 -2.35
N GLU A 157 3.49 14.57 -2.44
CA GLU A 157 3.16 13.24 -2.94
C GLU A 157 3.44 13.07 -4.43
N MET A 158 3.18 14.09 -5.24
CA MET A 158 3.55 14.06 -6.67
C MET A 158 5.06 13.90 -6.87
N LEU A 159 5.87 14.56 -6.04
CA LEU A 159 7.34 14.43 -6.09
C LEU A 159 7.80 13.04 -5.63
N ASN A 160 7.25 12.54 -4.53
CA ASN A 160 7.54 11.20 -4.01
C ASN A 160 7.17 10.09 -5.03
N MET A 161 6.20 10.36 -5.92
CA MET A 161 5.83 9.47 -7.01
C MET A 161 6.71 9.61 -8.26
N GLY A 162 7.68 10.53 -8.27
CA GLY A 162 8.61 10.75 -9.38
C GLY A 162 8.02 11.58 -10.52
N PHE A 163 6.97 12.37 -10.29
CA PHE A 163 6.39 13.24 -11.32
C PHE A 163 7.13 14.55 -11.54
N THR A 164 8.31 14.72 -10.96
CA THR A 164 9.11 15.97 -11.06
C THR A 164 9.31 16.41 -12.51
N ASP A 165 9.73 15.51 -13.41
CA ASP A 165 9.96 15.83 -14.82
C ASP A 165 8.66 16.16 -15.55
N SER A 166 7.59 15.43 -15.27
CA SER A 166 6.26 15.69 -15.86
C SER A 166 5.72 17.06 -15.42
N ILE A 167 5.85 17.40 -14.14
CA ILE A 167 5.45 18.72 -13.61
C ILE A 167 6.27 19.83 -14.27
N ASN A 168 7.58 19.66 -14.37
CA ASN A 168 8.45 20.65 -15.03
C ASN A 168 8.06 20.86 -16.50
N ALA A 169 7.75 19.79 -17.25
CA ALA A 169 7.31 19.87 -18.64
C ALA A 169 5.95 20.59 -18.77
N ILE A 170 4.99 20.27 -17.92
CA ILE A 170 3.67 20.91 -17.90
C ILE A 170 3.80 22.41 -17.57
N LEU A 171 4.55 22.76 -16.53
CA LEU A 171 4.71 24.16 -16.09
C LEU A 171 5.50 25.00 -17.08
N ALA A 172 6.33 24.40 -17.94
CA ALA A 172 7.01 25.09 -19.03
C ALA A 172 6.08 25.50 -20.18
N ASP A 173 4.97 24.77 -20.38
CA ASP A 173 3.98 25.02 -21.45
C ASP A 173 2.84 25.96 -21.02
N VAL A 174 2.73 26.25 -19.73
CA VAL A 174 1.74 27.20 -19.18
C VAL A 174 2.32 28.62 -19.21
N PRO A 175 1.50 29.69 -19.49
CA PRO A 175 1.96 31.08 -19.49
C PRO A 175 2.73 31.45 -18.22
N GLN A 176 3.74 32.32 -18.37
CA GLN A 176 4.50 32.79 -17.20
C GLN A 176 3.68 33.75 -16.32
N GLU A 177 2.80 34.54 -16.92
CA GLU A 177 1.87 35.42 -16.21
C GLU A 177 0.64 34.63 -15.75
N ARG A 178 0.80 33.85 -14.70
CA ARG A 178 -0.25 33.07 -14.06
C ARG A 178 -0.13 33.16 -12.56
N ASN A 179 -1.17 32.81 -11.85
CA ASN A 179 -1.11 32.51 -10.42
C ASN A 179 -0.73 31.04 -10.22
N THR A 180 0.20 30.78 -9.33
CA THR A 180 0.63 29.42 -9.00
C THR A 180 0.39 29.14 -7.51
N LEU A 181 -0.38 28.09 -7.23
CA LEU A 181 -0.77 27.70 -5.90
C LEU A 181 -0.19 26.32 -5.60
N LEU A 182 0.57 26.21 -4.53
CA LEU A 182 1.16 24.96 -4.07
C LEU A 182 0.57 24.56 -2.73
N PHE A 183 -0.15 23.45 -2.70
CA PHE A 183 -0.69 22.85 -1.49
C PHE A 183 0.09 21.58 -1.16
N SER A 184 0.59 21.48 0.07
CA SER A 184 1.39 20.35 0.53
C SER A 184 1.17 20.10 2.03
N ALA A 185 1.35 18.87 2.47
CA ALA A 185 1.37 18.56 3.89
C ALA A 185 2.75 18.83 4.51
N THR A 186 3.81 18.79 3.70
CA THR A 186 5.20 18.93 4.15
C THR A 186 5.96 19.98 3.32
N MET A 187 7.00 20.58 3.91
CA MET A 187 7.94 21.46 3.22
C MET A 187 9.28 20.72 3.06
N SER A 188 9.34 19.81 2.10
CA SER A 188 10.60 19.14 1.75
C SER A 188 11.54 20.08 0.98
N LEU A 189 12.82 19.70 0.86
CA LEU A 189 13.78 20.47 0.05
C LEU A 189 13.37 20.56 -1.42
N GLU A 190 12.68 19.55 -1.93
CA GLU A 190 12.20 19.52 -3.32
C GLU A 190 11.02 20.45 -3.51
N ILE A 191 10.07 20.48 -2.57
CA ILE A 191 8.96 21.46 -2.56
C ILE A 191 9.51 22.90 -2.52
N ALA A 192 10.50 23.17 -1.67
CA ALA A 192 11.12 24.48 -1.59
C ALA A 192 11.82 24.88 -2.92
N ARG A 193 12.41 23.92 -3.64
CA ARG A 193 13.00 24.16 -4.97
C ARG A 193 11.94 24.50 -6.02
N ILE A 194 10.83 23.74 -6.06
CA ILE A 194 9.71 24.00 -6.97
C ILE A 194 9.08 25.35 -6.68
N SER A 195 8.84 25.66 -5.40
CA SER A 195 8.32 26.96 -4.99
C SER A 195 9.21 28.10 -5.51
N LYS A 196 10.52 28.05 -5.26
CA LYS A 196 11.46 29.08 -5.73
C LYS A 196 11.56 29.18 -7.26
N LYS A 197 11.30 28.09 -7.98
CA LYS A 197 11.43 28.05 -9.45
C LYS A 197 10.21 28.61 -10.17
N TYR A 198 9.01 28.33 -9.66
CA TYR A 198 7.76 28.54 -10.39
C TYR A 198 6.82 29.55 -9.75
N LEU A 199 6.99 29.89 -8.48
CA LEU A 199 6.16 30.85 -7.77
C LEU A 199 6.90 32.20 -7.65
N ARG A 200 6.12 33.29 -7.68
CA ARG A 200 6.60 34.67 -7.59
C ARG A 200 6.05 35.30 -6.32
N ASP A 201 6.94 35.74 -5.44
CA ASP A 201 6.60 36.40 -4.16
C ASP A 201 5.45 35.70 -3.40
N ALA A 202 5.51 34.36 -3.37
CA ALA A 202 4.45 33.53 -2.84
C ALA A 202 4.23 33.78 -1.34
N LYS A 203 2.96 33.99 -0.95
CA LYS A 203 2.59 34.02 0.45
C LYS A 203 2.66 32.60 1.03
N GLU A 204 3.49 32.40 2.05
CA GLU A 204 3.50 31.14 2.80
C GLU A 204 2.44 31.15 3.88
N ILE A 205 1.46 30.24 3.80
CA ILE A 205 0.39 30.04 4.76
C ILE A 205 0.61 28.68 5.41
N THR A 206 0.79 28.64 6.72
CA THR A 206 0.98 27.39 7.47
C THR A 206 -0.12 27.21 8.48
N ILE A 207 -0.91 26.16 8.34
CA ILE A 207 -1.96 25.77 9.26
C ILE A 207 -1.50 24.61 10.12
N GLY A 208 -1.38 24.84 11.44
CA GLY A 208 -0.75 23.91 12.38
C GLY A 208 0.77 24.03 12.41
N ARG A 209 1.44 23.12 13.11
CA ARG A 209 2.91 23.04 13.07
C ARG A 209 3.37 22.30 11.82
N LYS A 210 4.45 22.76 11.20
CA LYS A 210 5.08 22.06 10.07
C LYS A 210 5.35 20.60 10.46
N ASN A 211 4.84 19.66 9.65
CA ASN A 211 5.03 18.21 9.84
C ASN A 211 4.39 17.61 11.12
N GLU A 212 3.42 18.27 11.75
CA GLU A 212 2.73 17.74 12.93
C GLU A 212 1.63 16.75 12.52
N SER A 213 1.56 15.62 13.22
CA SER A 213 0.43 14.68 13.12
C SER A 213 -0.84 15.32 13.71
N THR A 214 -2.03 14.95 13.16
CA THR A 214 -3.31 15.42 13.68
C THR A 214 -3.39 15.24 15.21
N SER A 215 -3.82 16.28 15.93
CA SER A 215 -3.84 16.29 17.40
C SER A 215 -4.65 15.14 18.01
N ASN A 216 -5.65 14.66 17.27
CA ASN A 216 -6.62 13.66 17.70
C ASN A 216 -6.20 12.20 17.41
N VAL A 217 -4.98 11.96 16.91
CA VAL A 217 -4.50 10.60 16.62
C VAL A 217 -3.65 10.08 17.77
N LYS A 218 -4.02 8.91 18.30
CA LYS A 218 -3.24 8.13 19.26
C LYS A 218 -2.26 7.24 18.52
N HIS A 219 -0.96 7.36 18.78
CA HIS A 219 0.07 6.53 18.15
C HIS A 219 0.49 5.40 19.10
N VAL A 220 0.33 4.15 18.68
CA VAL A 220 0.65 2.95 19.49
C VAL A 220 1.66 2.09 18.73
N ALA A 221 2.69 1.59 19.38
CA ALA A 221 3.67 0.69 18.79
C ALA A 221 3.71 -0.65 19.50
N PHE A 222 3.55 -1.73 18.75
CA PHE A 222 3.73 -3.11 19.20
C PHE A 222 5.08 -3.62 18.69
N CYS A 223 6.01 -3.87 19.58
CA CYS A 223 7.33 -4.39 19.25
C CYS A 223 7.32 -5.91 19.37
N VAL A 224 7.38 -6.62 18.23
CA VAL A 224 7.30 -8.09 18.17
C VAL A 224 8.43 -8.67 17.32
N HIS A 225 8.67 -9.97 17.42
CA HIS A 225 9.59 -10.64 16.50
C HIS A 225 9.03 -10.69 15.08
N ALA A 226 9.89 -10.68 14.08
CA ALA A 226 9.48 -10.64 12.68
C ALA A 226 8.57 -11.84 12.28
N LYS A 227 8.78 -13.02 12.88
CA LYS A 227 7.96 -14.22 12.67
C LYS A 227 6.54 -14.07 13.22
N ASP A 228 6.34 -13.24 14.25
CA ASP A 228 5.10 -13.09 14.98
C ASP A 228 4.26 -11.91 14.50
N LYS A 229 4.73 -11.13 13.50
CA LYS A 229 4.03 -9.94 12.99
C LYS A 229 2.58 -10.22 12.56
N TYR A 230 2.34 -11.33 11.84
CA TYR A 230 0.99 -11.66 11.40
C TYR A 230 0.08 -12.07 12.56
N ALA A 231 0.60 -12.87 13.50
CA ALA A 231 -0.15 -13.24 14.70
C ALA A 231 -0.47 -12.01 15.57
N ALA A 232 0.45 -11.04 15.63
CA ALA A 232 0.22 -9.77 16.30
C ALA A 232 -0.85 -8.94 15.59
N LEU A 233 -0.81 -8.84 14.26
CA LEU A 233 -1.85 -8.18 13.47
C LEU A 233 -3.23 -8.77 13.76
N LYS A 234 -3.34 -10.10 13.72
CA LYS A 234 -4.58 -10.80 14.00
C LYS A 234 -5.11 -10.51 15.40
N ARG A 235 -4.25 -10.61 16.45
CA ARG A 235 -4.65 -10.28 17.84
C ARG A 235 -5.15 -8.84 17.97
N ILE A 236 -4.52 -7.89 17.28
CA ILE A 236 -4.94 -6.49 17.28
C ILE A 236 -6.32 -6.35 16.62
N VAL A 237 -6.52 -6.96 15.46
CA VAL A 237 -7.80 -6.91 14.75
C VAL A 237 -8.91 -7.55 15.59
N ASP A 238 -8.65 -8.69 16.19
CA ASP A 238 -9.63 -9.39 17.04
C ASP A 238 -9.95 -8.62 18.33
N TYR A 239 -8.99 -7.85 18.85
CA TYR A 239 -9.20 -7.01 20.03
C TYR A 239 -10.12 -5.81 19.79
N TYR A 240 -10.25 -5.37 18.51
CA TYR A 240 -11.12 -4.27 18.11
C TYR A 240 -12.23 -4.76 17.17
N PRO A 241 -13.30 -5.40 17.67
CA PRO A 241 -14.33 -6.05 16.85
C PRO A 241 -15.08 -5.08 15.91
N GLN A 242 -15.09 -3.79 16.23
CA GLN A 242 -15.69 -2.73 15.39
C GLN A 242 -14.65 -1.98 14.55
N ILE A 243 -13.50 -2.60 14.31
CA ILE A 243 -12.43 -1.97 13.53
C ILE A 243 -12.92 -1.67 12.11
N TYR A 244 -12.71 -0.43 11.67
CA TYR A 244 -12.84 -0.01 10.29
C TYR A 244 -11.54 0.72 9.95
N GLY A 245 -10.68 0.09 9.17
CA GLY A 245 -9.31 0.57 9.04
C GLY A 245 -8.56 0.12 7.81
N ILE A 246 -7.39 0.76 7.62
CA ILE A 246 -6.44 0.42 6.58
C ILE A 246 -5.20 -0.21 7.21
N ILE A 247 -4.75 -1.33 6.63
CA ILE A 247 -3.50 -2.00 6.96
C ILE A 247 -2.49 -1.67 5.87
N PHE A 248 -1.48 -0.87 6.21
CA PHE A 248 -0.43 -0.50 5.28
C PHE A 248 0.69 -1.55 5.24
N CYS A 249 0.97 -2.08 4.06
CA CYS A 249 2.08 -2.98 3.77
C CYS A 249 3.09 -2.31 2.84
N ARG A 250 4.35 -2.75 2.87
CA ARG A 250 5.44 -2.12 2.11
C ARG A 250 5.46 -2.55 0.65
N THR A 251 5.07 -3.77 0.35
CA THR A 251 5.13 -4.33 -1.01
C THR A 251 3.78 -4.88 -1.46
N ARG A 252 3.53 -4.88 -2.79
CA ARG A 252 2.33 -5.46 -3.39
C ARG A 252 2.11 -6.92 -2.99
N LYS A 253 3.21 -7.69 -2.99
CA LYS A 253 3.18 -9.11 -2.62
C LYS A 253 2.76 -9.30 -1.16
N GLU A 254 3.34 -8.54 -0.23
CA GLU A 254 2.97 -8.57 1.18
C GLU A 254 1.50 -8.16 1.38
N THR A 255 1.04 -7.14 0.64
CA THR A 255 -0.36 -6.68 0.66
C THR A 255 -1.31 -7.81 0.28
N GLN A 256 -1.05 -8.50 -0.83
CA GLN A 256 -1.88 -9.63 -1.28
C GLN A 256 -1.83 -10.80 -0.30
N GLU A 257 -0.63 -11.21 0.15
CA GLU A 257 -0.46 -12.32 1.10
C GLU A 257 -1.20 -12.08 2.44
N ILE A 258 -1.18 -10.85 2.95
CA ILE A 258 -1.86 -10.49 4.19
C ILE A 258 -3.38 -10.47 4.00
N ALA A 259 -3.86 -9.88 2.89
CA ALA A 259 -5.28 -9.88 2.57
C ALA A 259 -5.83 -11.29 2.38
N ASP A 260 -5.12 -12.15 1.62
CA ASP A 260 -5.52 -13.53 1.38
C ASP A 260 -5.61 -14.32 2.69
N LYS A 261 -4.64 -14.17 3.59
CA LYS A 261 -4.67 -14.81 4.91
C LYS A 261 -5.84 -14.35 5.75
N LEU A 262 -6.09 -13.04 5.80
CA LEU A 262 -7.24 -12.49 6.54
C LEU A 262 -8.56 -13.02 5.98
N MET A 263 -8.74 -13.03 4.67
CA MET A 263 -9.94 -13.57 4.02
C MET A 263 -10.12 -15.06 4.28
N GLN A 264 -9.04 -15.87 4.19
CA GLN A 264 -9.08 -17.30 4.50
C GLN A 264 -9.46 -17.58 5.96
N GLU A 265 -9.09 -16.70 6.87
CA GLU A 265 -9.45 -16.78 8.29
C GLU A 265 -10.84 -16.17 8.60
N GLY A 266 -11.57 -15.70 7.56
CA GLY A 266 -12.95 -15.22 7.67
C GLY A 266 -13.09 -13.76 8.03
N TYR A 267 -12.01 -12.95 7.91
CA TYR A 267 -12.11 -11.50 8.06
C TYR A 267 -12.70 -10.85 6.80
N ASN A 268 -13.48 -9.82 7.02
CA ASN A 268 -14.01 -9.00 5.94
C ASN A 268 -12.94 -8.01 5.47
N ALA A 269 -12.01 -8.51 4.66
CA ALA A 269 -10.84 -7.80 4.17
C ALA A 269 -10.69 -7.94 2.66
N ASP A 270 -10.01 -6.97 2.03
CA ASP A 270 -9.62 -7.05 0.61
C ASP A 270 -8.30 -6.29 0.39
N SER A 271 -7.61 -6.56 -0.72
CA SER A 271 -6.33 -5.95 -1.06
C SER A 271 -6.48 -4.76 -2.00
N LEU A 272 -5.60 -3.75 -1.87
CA LEU A 272 -5.50 -2.63 -2.78
C LEU A 272 -4.04 -2.34 -3.14
N HIS A 273 -3.63 -2.69 -4.37
CA HIS A 273 -2.25 -2.49 -4.86
C HIS A 273 -2.20 -2.28 -6.38
N GLY A 274 -1.02 -1.90 -6.89
CA GLY A 274 -0.86 -1.48 -8.27
C GLY A 274 -0.99 -2.57 -9.34
N GLU A 275 -1.12 -3.85 -8.97
CA GLU A 275 -1.35 -4.94 -9.93
C GLU A 275 -2.83 -5.20 -10.21
N LEU A 276 -3.72 -4.62 -9.40
CA LEU A 276 -5.16 -4.69 -9.65
C LEU A 276 -5.52 -3.84 -10.87
N SER A 277 -6.39 -4.38 -11.71
CA SER A 277 -7.03 -3.59 -12.77
C SER A 277 -7.87 -2.46 -12.17
N GLN A 278 -8.13 -1.42 -12.96
CA GLN A 278 -8.88 -0.28 -12.46
C GLN A 278 -10.30 -0.65 -12.00
N ALA A 279 -10.97 -1.53 -12.74
CA ALA A 279 -12.30 -2.00 -12.36
C ALA A 279 -12.29 -2.76 -11.01
N GLN A 280 -11.25 -3.55 -10.75
CA GLN A 280 -11.09 -4.22 -9.45
C GLN A 280 -10.85 -3.21 -8.33
N ARG A 281 -9.98 -2.20 -8.54
CA ARG A 281 -9.74 -1.13 -7.57
C ARG A 281 -11.02 -0.38 -7.23
N ASP A 282 -11.78 0.02 -8.26
CA ASP A 282 -13.05 0.76 -8.09
C ASP A 282 -14.06 -0.11 -7.30
N ALA A 283 -14.15 -1.42 -7.58
CA ALA A 283 -15.03 -2.34 -6.87
C ALA A 283 -14.63 -2.52 -5.39
N VAL A 284 -13.34 -2.69 -5.10
CA VAL A 284 -12.83 -2.79 -3.72
C VAL A 284 -13.12 -1.50 -2.96
N MET A 285 -12.82 -0.34 -3.57
CA MET A 285 -13.06 0.95 -2.95
C MET A 285 -14.54 1.23 -2.69
N GLN A 286 -15.41 0.84 -3.61
CA GLN A 286 -16.86 0.95 -3.40
C GLN A 286 -17.32 0.11 -2.21
N LYS A 287 -16.92 -1.17 -2.13
CA LYS A 287 -17.23 -2.03 -0.98
C LYS A 287 -16.72 -1.44 0.33
N PHE A 288 -15.53 -0.84 0.32
CA PHE A 288 -14.94 -0.24 1.51
C PHE A 288 -15.72 1.01 1.94
N ARG A 289 -16.04 1.94 1.03
CA ARG A 289 -16.82 3.15 1.34
C ARG A 289 -18.21 2.87 1.93
N ILE A 290 -18.91 1.87 1.41
CA ILE A 290 -20.22 1.47 1.94
C ILE A 290 -20.12 0.55 3.17
N ARG A 291 -18.92 0.40 3.73
CA ARG A 291 -18.60 -0.41 4.93
C ARG A 291 -18.91 -1.90 4.80
N ASN A 292 -19.00 -2.42 3.59
CA ASN A 292 -19.06 -3.85 3.33
C ASN A 292 -17.70 -4.55 3.51
N LEU A 293 -16.62 -3.78 3.60
CA LEU A 293 -15.31 -4.23 4.03
C LEU A 293 -14.92 -3.52 5.33
N GLN A 294 -14.38 -4.26 6.28
CA GLN A 294 -13.88 -3.71 7.54
C GLN A 294 -12.40 -3.31 7.45
N LEU A 295 -11.63 -4.08 6.69
CA LEU A 295 -10.19 -3.95 6.57
C LEU A 295 -9.77 -3.83 5.12
N LEU A 296 -9.05 -2.77 4.80
CA LEU A 296 -8.41 -2.58 3.51
C LEU A 296 -6.91 -2.79 3.67
N VAL A 297 -6.34 -3.80 3.02
CA VAL A 297 -4.88 -4.02 3.03
C VAL A 297 -4.28 -3.33 1.83
N ALA A 298 -3.41 -2.34 2.01
CA ALA A 298 -2.97 -1.47 0.91
C ALA A 298 -1.48 -1.15 0.94
N THR A 299 -0.92 -0.86 -0.24
CA THR A 299 0.39 -0.18 -0.36
C THR A 299 0.20 1.33 -0.26
N ASP A 300 1.26 2.07 0.12
CA ASP A 300 1.24 3.54 0.18
C ASP A 300 0.70 4.17 -1.11
N VAL A 301 1.28 3.77 -2.25
CA VAL A 301 0.91 4.31 -3.56
C VAL A 301 -0.56 4.08 -3.89
N ALA A 302 -1.10 2.91 -3.54
CA ALA A 302 -2.49 2.58 -3.85
C ALA A 302 -3.49 3.24 -2.89
N ALA A 303 -3.06 3.53 -1.66
CA ALA A 303 -3.89 4.19 -0.64
C ALA A 303 -3.82 5.73 -0.67
N ARG A 304 -2.94 6.30 -1.50
CA ARG A 304 -2.87 7.76 -1.70
C ARG A 304 -4.11 8.27 -2.41
N GLY A 305 -4.57 9.44 -2.01
CA GLY A 305 -5.75 10.07 -2.60
C GLY A 305 -7.06 9.31 -2.35
N LEU A 306 -7.08 8.33 -1.44
CA LEU A 306 -8.31 7.68 -1.05
C LEU A 306 -9.17 8.65 -0.24
N ASP A 307 -10.35 8.92 -0.78
CA ASP A 307 -11.41 9.61 -0.05
C ASP A 307 -12.14 8.59 0.82
N VAL A 308 -11.55 8.33 1.98
CA VAL A 308 -12.16 7.48 3.01
C VAL A 308 -11.98 8.20 4.33
N ASP A 309 -13.09 8.69 4.82
CA ASP A 309 -13.18 9.33 6.13
C ASP A 309 -13.68 8.33 7.19
N ASP A 310 -13.56 8.72 8.44
CA ASP A 310 -14.07 7.95 9.58
C ASP A 310 -13.37 6.61 9.84
N LEU A 311 -12.12 6.45 9.40
CA LEU A 311 -11.36 5.28 9.81
C LEU A 311 -11.12 5.31 11.33
N THR A 312 -11.44 4.22 12.00
CA THR A 312 -11.17 4.06 13.43
C THR A 312 -9.69 3.80 13.69
N HIS A 313 -9.08 3.03 12.78
CA HIS A 313 -7.69 2.59 12.92
C HIS A 313 -6.91 2.68 11.62
N VAL A 314 -5.64 3.03 11.75
CA VAL A 314 -4.62 2.86 10.72
C VAL A 314 -3.57 1.90 11.27
N ILE A 315 -3.33 0.78 10.60
CA ILE A 315 -2.35 -0.21 11.03
C ILE A 315 -1.17 -0.21 10.07
N ASN A 316 0.01 0.11 10.59
CA ASN A 316 1.26 -0.02 9.85
C ASN A 316 1.84 -1.41 10.11
N TYR A 317 1.70 -2.35 9.16
CA TYR A 317 2.31 -3.68 9.24
C TYR A 317 3.84 -3.67 9.12
N GLY A 318 4.39 -2.52 8.94
CA GLY A 318 5.78 -2.11 9.01
C GLY A 318 5.84 -0.61 8.80
N LEU A 319 6.85 0.05 9.36
CA LEU A 319 7.03 1.47 9.16
C LEU A 319 7.35 1.77 7.69
N PRO A 320 6.86 2.87 7.12
CA PRO A 320 7.13 3.25 5.73
C PRO A 320 8.63 3.50 5.54
N ASP A 321 9.11 3.42 4.29
CA ASP A 321 10.53 3.68 4.01
C ASP A 321 10.87 5.15 4.17
N ASP A 322 9.98 6.02 3.76
CA ASP A 322 10.02 7.45 4.02
C ASP A 322 9.21 7.78 5.28
N THR A 323 9.82 8.56 6.18
CA THR A 323 9.22 8.92 7.47
C THR A 323 8.04 9.88 7.33
N GLU A 324 8.01 10.72 6.27
CA GLU A 324 6.90 11.64 5.99
C GLU A 324 5.63 10.89 5.61
N SER A 325 5.77 9.76 4.90
CA SER A 325 4.65 8.87 4.55
C SER A 325 3.88 8.37 5.78
N TYR A 326 4.52 8.29 6.96
CA TYR A 326 3.82 7.95 8.19
C TYR A 326 2.74 8.97 8.56
N THR A 327 3.00 10.24 8.35
CA THR A 327 2.03 11.32 8.59
C THR A 327 0.81 11.19 7.66
N HIS A 328 1.06 10.91 6.38
CA HIS A 328 0.00 10.69 5.39
C HIS A 328 -0.84 9.44 5.69
N ARG A 329 -0.21 8.35 6.16
CA ARG A 329 -0.93 7.15 6.60
C ARG A 329 -1.80 7.44 7.83
N SER A 330 -1.20 8.00 8.88
CA SER A 330 -1.89 8.30 10.13
C SER A 330 -2.99 9.35 9.97
N GLY A 331 -2.84 10.28 9.01
CA GLY A 331 -3.86 11.26 8.66
C GLY A 331 -5.12 10.68 8.00
N ARG A 332 -5.22 9.36 7.76
CA ARG A 332 -6.46 8.70 7.30
C ARG A 332 -7.44 8.44 8.45
N THR A 333 -7.03 8.68 9.70
CA THR A 333 -7.91 8.60 10.87
C THR A 333 -7.83 9.91 11.68
N GLY A 334 -8.74 10.13 12.60
CA GLY A 334 -8.76 11.31 13.47
C GLY A 334 -9.14 12.61 12.77
N ARG A 335 -9.93 12.55 11.68
CA ARG A 335 -10.43 13.71 10.92
C ARG A 335 -11.71 14.29 11.53
N ALA A 336 -12.04 15.52 11.14
CA ALA A 336 -13.27 16.21 11.51
C ALA A 336 -13.55 16.19 13.03
N GLY A 337 -12.52 16.39 13.86
CA GLY A 337 -12.67 16.42 15.31
C GLY A 337 -12.82 15.04 15.99
N LYS A 338 -12.90 13.95 15.23
CA LYS A 338 -12.98 12.57 15.76
C LYS A 338 -11.61 12.10 16.24
N THR A 339 -11.61 11.16 17.18
CA THR A 339 -10.38 10.51 17.65
C THR A 339 -10.07 9.28 16.80
N GLY A 340 -8.77 9.04 16.55
CA GLY A 340 -8.31 7.88 15.79
C GLY A 340 -7.10 7.20 16.40
N THR A 341 -6.81 5.98 15.98
CA THR A 341 -5.65 5.24 16.46
C THR A 341 -4.76 4.80 15.29
N SER A 342 -3.48 5.20 15.33
CA SER A 342 -2.45 4.73 14.41
C SER A 342 -1.57 3.71 15.12
N ILE A 343 -1.61 2.47 14.65
CA ILE A 343 -0.89 1.33 15.23
C ILE A 343 0.31 1.00 14.33
N ALA A 344 1.49 0.80 14.94
CA ALA A 344 2.68 0.33 14.25
C ALA A 344 3.11 -1.04 14.80
N ILE A 345 3.16 -2.06 13.94
CA ILE A 345 3.69 -3.38 14.28
C ILE A 345 5.14 -3.43 13.81
N ILE A 346 6.07 -3.27 14.73
CA ILE A 346 7.50 -3.10 14.45
C ILE A 346 8.33 -4.26 15.02
N ASN A 347 9.51 -4.46 14.46
CA ASN A 347 10.54 -5.30 15.06
C ASN A 347 11.63 -4.43 15.74
N LEU A 348 12.53 -5.09 16.47
CA LEU A 348 13.60 -4.40 17.19
C LEU A 348 14.50 -3.51 16.31
N ARG A 349 14.67 -3.89 15.02
CA ARG A 349 15.52 -3.14 14.07
C ARG A 349 14.87 -1.83 13.63
N GLU A 350 13.55 -1.76 13.67
CA GLU A 350 12.76 -0.58 13.26
C GLU A 350 12.64 0.48 14.37
N LYS A 351 13.13 0.21 15.60
CA LYS A 351 13.10 1.18 16.72
C LYS A 351 13.81 2.50 16.42
N GLY A 352 14.89 2.46 15.62
CA GLY A 352 15.60 3.68 15.18
C GLY A 352 14.70 4.59 14.35
N LYS A 353 14.02 3.99 13.35
CA LYS A 353 13.08 4.67 12.47
C LYS A 353 11.85 5.20 13.21
N MET A 354 11.34 4.44 14.18
CA MET A 354 10.25 4.89 15.05
C MET A 354 10.61 6.20 15.77
N ARG A 355 11.82 6.30 16.33
CA ARG A 355 12.27 7.54 17.03
C ARG A 355 12.44 8.72 16.06
N GLU A 356 12.76 8.47 14.80
CA GLU A 356 12.83 9.49 13.77
C GLU A 356 11.42 10.01 13.44
N ILE A 357 10.45 9.10 13.29
CA ILE A 357 9.03 9.46 13.11
C ILE A 357 8.52 10.27 14.30
N GLU A 358 8.83 9.87 15.55
CA GLU A 358 8.45 10.62 16.75
C GLU A 358 8.92 12.08 16.73
N ARG A 359 10.13 12.33 16.19
CA ARG A 359 10.66 13.70 16.03
C ARG A 359 9.89 14.51 15.00
N ILE A 360 9.46 13.86 13.90
CA ILE A 360 8.72 14.50 12.82
C ILE A 360 7.30 14.84 13.25
N ILE A 361 6.60 13.88 13.88
CA ILE A 361 5.20 14.07 14.30
C ILE A 361 5.06 14.86 15.60
N GLY A 362 6.16 15.12 16.32
CA GLY A 362 6.14 15.82 17.61
C GLY A 362 5.48 15.04 18.76
N LYS A 363 5.22 13.74 18.59
CA LYS A 363 4.55 12.87 19.56
C LYS A 363 5.30 11.56 19.76
N LYS A 364 5.24 11.02 20.98
CA LYS A 364 5.81 9.70 21.29
C LYS A 364 4.80 8.60 21.01
N PHE A 365 5.30 7.45 20.53
CA PHE A 365 4.50 6.24 20.49
C PHE A 365 4.27 5.70 21.91
N ILE A 366 3.04 5.34 22.18
CA ILE A 366 2.67 4.59 23.37
C ILE A 366 3.08 3.13 23.14
N ALA A 367 3.83 2.54 24.05
CA ALA A 367 4.14 1.12 23.97
C ALA A 367 2.85 0.32 24.14
N GLY A 368 2.48 -0.44 23.11
CA GLY A 368 1.33 -1.34 23.15
C GLY A 368 1.70 -2.66 23.82
N GLU A 369 0.88 -3.09 24.76
CA GLU A 369 0.92 -4.45 25.28
C GLU A 369 0.06 -5.34 24.40
N MET A 370 0.61 -6.51 24.02
CA MET A 370 -0.12 -7.43 23.15
C MET A 370 -1.34 -8.00 23.87
N PRO A 371 -2.55 -7.88 23.30
CA PRO A 371 -3.75 -8.41 23.93
C PRO A 371 -3.64 -9.93 24.17
N THR A 372 -3.98 -10.35 25.38
CA THR A 372 -4.05 -11.78 25.70
C THR A 372 -5.26 -12.42 25.05
N GLY A 373 -5.22 -13.74 24.83
CA GLY A 373 -6.36 -14.49 24.30
C GLY A 373 -7.64 -14.26 25.12
N LYS A 374 -7.52 -14.19 26.46
CA LYS A 374 -8.66 -13.92 27.37
C LYS A 374 -9.27 -12.53 27.11
N GLN A 375 -8.45 -11.50 26.99
CA GLN A 375 -8.93 -10.13 26.74
C GLN A 375 -9.63 -10.01 25.38
N ILE A 376 -9.11 -10.71 24.36
CA ILE A 376 -9.75 -10.74 23.04
C ILE A 376 -11.12 -11.42 23.15
N CYS A 377 -11.18 -12.59 23.76
CA CYS A 377 -12.42 -13.31 23.97
C CYS A 377 -13.48 -12.48 24.72
N GLU A 378 -13.08 -11.77 25.78
CA GLU A 378 -13.95 -10.87 26.53
C GLU A 378 -14.53 -9.75 25.65
N LYS A 379 -13.68 -9.09 24.81
CA LYS A 379 -14.12 -8.02 23.91
C LYS A 379 -15.07 -8.53 22.83
N GLN A 380 -14.78 -9.69 22.25
CA GLN A 380 -15.63 -10.30 21.23
C GLN A 380 -16.99 -10.72 21.81
N LEU A 381 -16.99 -11.27 23.02
CA LEU A 381 -18.23 -11.66 23.70
C LEU A 381 -19.12 -10.44 24.01
N LEU A 382 -18.53 -9.39 24.60
CA LEU A 382 -19.28 -8.15 24.88
C LEU A 382 -19.88 -7.57 23.59
N LYS A 383 -19.15 -7.63 22.47
CA LYS A 383 -19.66 -7.18 21.17
C LYS A 383 -20.89 -7.98 20.72
N VAL A 384 -20.85 -9.32 20.84
CA VAL A 384 -22.01 -10.16 20.50
C VAL A 384 -23.22 -9.79 21.34
N ILE A 385 -23.03 -9.53 22.63
CA ILE A 385 -24.13 -9.13 23.52
C ILE A 385 -24.67 -7.75 23.15
N ASP A 386 -23.79 -6.78 22.88
CA ASP A 386 -24.18 -5.43 22.44
C ASP A 386 -24.97 -5.47 21.10
N ASP A 387 -24.58 -6.36 20.20
CA ASP A 387 -25.28 -6.53 18.92
C ASP A 387 -26.65 -7.15 19.11
N LEU A 388 -26.77 -8.16 19.99
CA LEU A 388 -28.05 -8.78 20.34
C LEU A 388 -29.02 -7.77 20.97
N GLU A 389 -28.53 -6.91 21.86
CA GLU A 389 -29.35 -5.86 22.49
C GLU A 389 -29.94 -4.87 21.47
N LYS A 390 -29.21 -4.60 20.38
CA LYS A 390 -29.57 -3.62 19.35
C LYS A 390 -30.40 -4.21 18.21
N VAL A 391 -30.59 -5.54 18.17
CA VAL A 391 -31.38 -6.18 17.12
C VAL A 391 -32.84 -5.71 17.21
N LYS A 392 -33.33 -5.11 16.15
CA LYS A 392 -34.76 -4.84 15.98
C LYS A 392 -35.40 -6.09 15.43
N VAL A 393 -36.24 -6.69 16.25
CA VAL A 393 -36.99 -7.90 15.88
C VAL A 393 -38.16 -7.48 14.98
N ASN A 394 -38.24 -8.06 13.77
CA ASN A 394 -39.42 -7.93 12.94
C ASN A 394 -40.38 -9.09 13.29
N GLU A 395 -41.29 -8.81 14.20
CA GLU A 395 -42.20 -9.83 14.75
C GLU A 395 -43.10 -10.43 13.66
N GLU A 396 -43.53 -9.64 12.66
CA GLU A 396 -44.37 -10.10 11.56
C GLU A 396 -43.68 -11.16 10.68
N GLU A 397 -42.41 -10.96 10.36
CA GLU A 397 -41.65 -11.87 9.49
C GLU A 397 -41.27 -13.18 10.19
N ILE A 398 -41.10 -13.19 11.52
CA ILE A 398 -40.66 -14.38 12.26
C ILE A 398 -41.81 -15.15 12.94
N ALA A 399 -43.02 -14.57 13.03
CA ALA A 399 -44.15 -15.11 13.76
C ALA A 399 -44.47 -16.58 13.38
N ASP A 400 -44.46 -16.88 12.09
CA ASP A 400 -44.78 -18.22 11.57
C ASP A 400 -43.79 -19.30 12.05
N PHE A 401 -42.52 -18.92 12.28
CA PHE A 401 -41.48 -19.85 12.71
C PHE A 401 -41.37 -19.97 14.24
N MET A 402 -41.80 -18.95 14.97
CA MET A 402 -41.58 -18.84 16.41
C MET A 402 -42.32 -19.89 17.20
N THR A 403 -43.51 -20.32 16.75
CA THR A 403 -44.31 -21.33 17.46
C THR A 403 -43.55 -22.66 17.59
N ASP A 404 -42.92 -23.12 16.52
CA ASP A 404 -42.13 -24.37 16.55
C ASP A 404 -40.81 -24.21 17.30
N ILE A 405 -40.19 -23.02 17.22
CA ILE A 405 -38.96 -22.69 17.95
C ILE A 405 -39.24 -22.67 19.44
N TYR A 406 -40.30 -22.01 19.90
CA TYR A 406 -40.68 -21.98 21.32
C TYR A 406 -40.93 -23.41 21.85
N ARG A 407 -41.71 -24.21 21.15
CA ARG A 407 -41.99 -25.60 21.54
C ARG A 407 -40.70 -26.42 21.65
N LYS A 408 -39.75 -26.24 20.76
CA LYS A 408 -38.47 -26.95 20.75
C LYS A 408 -37.51 -26.51 21.86
N LEU A 409 -37.60 -25.25 22.29
CA LEU A 409 -36.71 -24.67 23.30
C LEU A 409 -37.36 -24.50 24.69
N ASP A 410 -38.65 -24.86 24.86
CA ASP A 410 -39.45 -24.69 26.10
C ASP A 410 -38.84 -25.35 27.32
N TRP A 411 -38.08 -26.43 27.11
CA TRP A 411 -37.38 -27.14 28.19
C TRP A 411 -36.13 -26.43 28.71
N LEU A 412 -35.68 -25.39 28.06
CA LEU A 412 -34.50 -24.62 28.45
C LEU A 412 -34.90 -23.45 29.35
N SER A 413 -34.16 -23.28 30.44
CA SER A 413 -34.27 -22.06 31.22
C SER A 413 -33.68 -20.87 30.41
N LYS A 414 -34.14 -19.65 30.72
CA LYS A 414 -33.56 -18.41 30.14
C LYS A 414 -32.03 -18.38 30.30
N GLU A 415 -31.53 -18.82 31.46
CA GLU A 415 -30.09 -18.87 31.74
C GLU A 415 -29.36 -19.87 30.84
N ASP A 416 -29.93 -21.05 30.64
CA ASP A 416 -29.33 -22.07 29.78
C ASP A 416 -29.36 -21.68 28.31
N LEU A 417 -30.41 -20.99 27.86
CA LEU A 417 -30.51 -20.46 26.52
C LEU A 417 -29.42 -19.42 26.29
N ILE A 418 -29.22 -18.46 27.21
CA ILE A 418 -28.17 -17.46 27.14
C ILE A 418 -26.78 -18.13 27.12
N LYS A 419 -26.53 -19.10 28.01
CA LYS A 419 -25.25 -19.83 28.03
C LYS A 419 -24.98 -20.55 26.71
N ARG A 420 -25.97 -21.16 26.10
CA ARG A 420 -25.84 -21.87 24.82
C ARG A 420 -25.59 -20.89 23.65
N MET A 421 -26.32 -19.77 23.61
CA MET A 421 -26.09 -18.72 22.63
C MET A 421 -24.66 -18.15 22.72
N VAL A 422 -24.27 -17.79 23.95
CA VAL A 422 -22.90 -17.28 24.20
C VAL A 422 -21.87 -18.33 23.83
N SER A 423 -22.07 -19.61 24.21
CA SER A 423 -21.10 -20.66 23.89
C SER A 423 -21.01 -20.95 22.39
N HIS A 424 -22.13 -20.88 21.65
CA HIS A 424 -22.12 -21.10 20.20
C HIS A 424 -21.20 -20.13 19.45
N GLU A 425 -21.30 -18.83 19.75
CA GLU A 425 -20.47 -17.81 19.14
C GLU A 425 -19.03 -17.81 19.71
N PHE A 426 -18.90 -18.10 21.00
CA PHE A 426 -17.66 -17.94 21.74
C PHE A 426 -16.68 -19.11 21.57
N ASN A 427 -17.17 -20.34 21.38
CA ASN A 427 -16.32 -21.53 21.25
C ASN A 427 -15.34 -21.38 20.07
N ARG A 428 -15.74 -20.72 18.99
CA ARG A 428 -14.88 -20.44 17.85
C ARG A 428 -13.63 -19.63 18.22
N PHE A 429 -13.78 -18.64 19.11
CA PHE A 429 -12.64 -17.82 19.58
C PHE A 429 -11.84 -18.56 20.66
N LEU A 430 -12.51 -19.26 21.58
CA LEU A 430 -11.85 -20.05 22.63
C LEU A 430 -10.96 -21.13 22.03
N ASP A 431 -11.43 -21.89 21.05
CA ASP A 431 -10.66 -22.96 20.41
C ASP A 431 -9.43 -22.41 19.68
N TYR A 432 -9.51 -21.21 19.09
CA TYR A 432 -8.39 -20.59 18.42
C TYR A 432 -7.31 -20.10 19.41
N TYR A 433 -7.70 -19.52 20.56
CA TYR A 433 -6.77 -18.88 21.50
C TYR A 433 -6.34 -19.77 22.67
N ARG A 434 -7.01 -20.90 22.92
CA ARG A 434 -6.75 -21.80 24.06
C ARG A 434 -5.33 -22.37 24.04
N ASP A 435 -4.84 -22.79 22.89
CA ASP A 435 -3.58 -23.52 22.74
C ASP A 435 -2.44 -22.68 22.13
N ARG A 436 -2.64 -21.37 21.99
CA ARG A 436 -1.62 -20.50 21.41
C ARG A 436 -0.78 -19.81 22.46
N GLU A 437 0.54 -19.95 22.29
CA GLU A 437 1.54 -19.23 23.11
C GLU A 437 1.28 -17.71 23.10
N GLU A 438 1.46 -17.08 24.25
CA GLU A 438 1.41 -15.62 24.38
C GLU A 438 2.54 -15.00 23.55
N ILE A 439 2.23 -13.93 22.81
CA ILE A 439 3.25 -13.20 22.02
C ILE A 439 3.99 -12.27 22.96
N GLU A 440 5.24 -12.58 23.26
CA GLU A 440 6.10 -11.72 24.05
C GLU A 440 6.43 -10.42 23.30
N THR A 441 6.24 -9.30 23.95
CA THR A 441 6.76 -8.00 23.48
C THR A 441 8.27 -8.04 23.57
N ALA A 442 8.96 -7.80 22.44
CA ALA A 442 10.42 -7.75 22.40
C ALA A 442 10.93 -6.52 23.18
N THR A 443 11.21 -6.71 24.47
CA THR A 443 11.82 -5.68 25.33
C THR A 443 13.31 -5.57 25.04
N GLY A 444 13.78 -4.37 24.68
CA GLY A 444 15.19 -4.06 24.43
C GLY A 444 16.04 -3.96 25.70
N SER A 445 15.93 -4.93 26.63
CA SER A 445 16.65 -4.95 27.91
C SER A 445 17.65 -6.11 27.98
N GLU A 446 18.54 -6.21 26.98
CA GLU A 446 19.75 -7.01 27.12
C GLU A 446 21.01 -6.21 26.78
N ARG A 447 21.27 -5.14 27.55
CA ARG A 447 22.59 -4.56 27.72
C ARG A 447 22.77 -4.23 29.19
N GLY A 448 23.14 -5.23 29.97
CA GLY A 448 23.52 -5.01 31.33
C GLY A 448 23.86 -6.33 32.03
N THR A 449 25.15 -6.50 32.35
CA THR A 449 25.72 -7.52 33.22
C THR A 449 25.95 -8.93 32.60
N ARG A 450 27.04 -9.04 31.89
CA ARG A 450 27.84 -10.26 31.92
C ARG A 450 28.57 -10.31 33.25
N ASN A 451 28.01 -10.97 34.24
CA ASN A 451 28.74 -11.67 35.30
C ASN A 451 27.76 -12.57 36.05
N GLY A 452 28.08 -13.84 36.11
CA GLY A 452 27.52 -14.78 37.07
C GLY A 452 26.41 -15.68 36.53
N GLU A 453 26.77 -16.93 36.42
CA GLU A 453 25.91 -18.12 36.37
C GLU A 453 25.25 -18.45 35.03
N ARG A 454 25.96 -19.26 34.26
CA ARG A 454 25.43 -20.16 33.25
C ARG A 454 24.43 -21.10 33.90
N SER A 455 23.15 -20.86 33.73
CA SER A 455 22.14 -21.90 33.71
C SER A 455 21.65 -22.07 32.29
N GLU A 456 21.91 -23.22 31.78
CA GLU A 456 21.55 -23.72 30.47
C GLU A 456 20.03 -23.81 30.33
N HIS A 457 19.43 -22.92 29.52
CA HIS A 457 18.25 -23.23 28.71
C HIS A 457 18.41 -22.55 27.34
N ARG A 458 19.34 -23.10 26.56
CA ARG A 458 19.27 -23.01 25.11
C ARG A 458 18.18 -23.98 24.67
N SER A 459 17.09 -23.48 24.10
CA SER A 459 16.29 -24.27 23.17
C SER A 459 17.16 -24.55 21.94
N SER A 460 18.04 -25.55 22.07
CA SER A 460 18.69 -26.17 20.94
C SER A 460 17.60 -26.90 20.18
N GLY A 461 17.30 -26.49 18.96
CA GLY A 461 16.71 -27.39 18.00
C GLY A 461 17.51 -28.69 18.07
N ASN A 462 16.85 -29.77 18.39
CA ASN A 462 17.43 -31.08 18.56
C ASN A 462 18.25 -31.46 17.31
N HIS A 463 19.58 -31.34 17.38
CA HIS A 463 20.49 -31.72 16.30
C HIS A 463 20.82 -33.21 16.31
N GLN A 464 20.19 -33.97 17.19
CA GLN A 464 20.34 -35.43 17.24
C GLN A 464 19.37 -36.06 16.25
N ALA A 465 19.90 -37.04 15.49
CA ALA A 465 19.08 -37.85 14.60
C ALA A 465 18.03 -38.64 15.40
N GLU A 466 16.92 -38.94 14.77
CA GLU A 466 15.90 -39.80 15.38
C GLU A 466 16.50 -41.18 15.75
N PRO A 467 16.02 -41.85 16.80
CA PRO A 467 16.50 -43.15 17.19
C PRO A 467 16.46 -44.15 16.01
N GLY A 468 17.58 -44.73 15.63
CA GLY A 468 17.71 -45.63 14.49
C GLY A 468 18.17 -44.97 13.19
N TYR A 469 18.27 -43.64 13.15
CA TYR A 469 18.76 -42.88 12.00
C TYR A 469 20.11 -42.21 12.26
N LYS A 470 20.91 -42.06 11.19
CA LYS A 470 22.12 -41.24 11.19
C LYS A 470 21.98 -40.01 10.32
N ARG A 471 22.35 -38.87 10.86
CA ARG A 471 22.33 -37.58 10.17
C ARG A 471 23.58 -37.41 9.31
N LEU A 472 23.37 -37.19 8.02
CA LEU A 472 24.41 -36.98 7.03
C LEU A 472 24.42 -35.54 6.53
N PHE A 473 25.59 -34.99 6.31
CA PHE A 473 25.85 -33.73 5.65
C PHE A 473 26.09 -33.97 4.17
N ILE A 474 25.54 -33.11 3.29
CA ILE A 474 25.84 -33.07 1.86
C ILE A 474 26.16 -31.62 1.45
N ASN A 475 27.21 -31.45 0.64
CA ASN A 475 27.69 -30.15 0.18
C ASN A 475 26.84 -29.50 -0.92
N LEU A 476 25.59 -29.91 -1.10
CA LEU A 476 24.63 -29.36 -2.05
C LEU A 476 23.49 -28.65 -1.30
N GLY A 477 23.02 -27.53 -1.83
CA GLY A 477 21.96 -26.74 -1.24
C GLY A 477 21.08 -26.07 -2.29
N LYS A 478 20.18 -25.16 -1.83
CA LYS A 478 19.24 -24.45 -2.70
C LYS A 478 19.93 -23.65 -3.83
N MET A 479 21.16 -23.17 -3.61
CA MET A 479 21.95 -22.48 -4.64
C MET A 479 22.41 -23.40 -5.78
N ASP A 480 22.49 -24.71 -5.55
CA ASP A 480 22.85 -25.73 -6.54
C ASP A 480 21.58 -26.29 -7.24
N ASN A 481 20.41 -25.66 -7.05
CA ASN A 481 19.08 -26.15 -7.46
C ASN A 481 18.80 -27.56 -6.92
N PHE A 482 19.25 -27.80 -5.68
CA PHE A 482 19.10 -29.08 -5.02
C PHE A 482 17.94 -29.04 -4.04
N PHE A 483 16.92 -29.86 -4.27
CA PHE A 483 15.67 -29.95 -3.51
C PHE A 483 15.46 -31.39 -3.01
N PRO A 484 14.47 -31.68 -2.15
CA PRO A 484 14.24 -33.03 -1.64
C PRO A 484 14.01 -34.09 -2.73
N SER A 485 13.31 -33.71 -3.81
CA SER A 485 13.08 -34.57 -4.98
C SER A 485 14.37 -35.01 -5.66
N GLU A 486 15.34 -34.09 -5.75
CA GLU A 486 16.66 -34.33 -6.35
C GLU A 486 17.51 -35.21 -5.45
N LEU A 487 17.45 -35.04 -4.12
CA LEU A 487 18.10 -35.91 -3.17
C LEU A 487 17.60 -37.35 -3.30
N ILE A 488 16.29 -37.54 -3.34
CA ILE A 488 15.65 -38.85 -3.51
C ILE A 488 16.04 -39.46 -4.85
N SER A 489 16.03 -38.67 -5.92
CA SER A 489 16.47 -39.13 -7.25
C SER A 489 17.96 -39.55 -7.28
N LEU A 490 18.81 -38.76 -6.62
CA LEU A 490 20.25 -39.03 -6.51
C LEU A 490 20.55 -40.32 -5.73
N LEU A 491 19.80 -40.55 -4.65
CA LEU A 491 19.87 -41.77 -3.87
C LEU A 491 19.42 -42.98 -4.69
N ASN A 492 18.23 -42.92 -5.29
CA ASN A 492 17.68 -44.03 -6.06
C ASN A 492 18.55 -44.42 -7.27
N LYS A 493 19.28 -43.46 -7.85
CA LYS A 493 20.21 -43.73 -8.97
C LYS A 493 21.50 -44.43 -8.54
N ASN A 494 21.97 -44.14 -7.33
CA ASN A 494 23.33 -44.51 -6.94
C ASN A 494 23.39 -45.59 -5.84
N THR A 495 22.24 -45.95 -5.26
CA THR A 495 22.15 -47.03 -4.24
C THR A 495 21.29 -48.18 -4.75
N ARG A 496 21.57 -49.39 -4.25
CA ARG A 496 20.78 -50.60 -4.53
C ARG A 496 19.77 -50.78 -3.42
N GLY A 497 18.47 -50.68 -3.77
CA GLY A 497 17.37 -50.82 -2.82
C GLY A 497 16.70 -49.47 -2.46
N ARG A 498 15.52 -49.55 -1.84
CA ARG A 498 14.78 -48.39 -1.35
C ARG A 498 15.34 -47.97 0.00
N ILE A 499 15.90 -46.77 0.06
CA ILE A 499 16.41 -46.20 1.32
C ILE A 499 15.32 -45.40 1.98
N GLU A 500 15.07 -45.69 3.24
CA GLU A 500 14.18 -44.87 4.05
C GLU A 500 14.92 -43.61 4.51
N LEU A 501 14.28 -42.46 4.26
CA LEU A 501 14.79 -41.15 4.63
C LEU A 501 13.98 -40.62 5.80
N GLY A 502 14.70 -40.16 6.82
CA GLY A 502 14.13 -39.37 7.88
C GLY A 502 14.04 -37.89 7.52
N ARG A 503 14.35 -37.04 8.44
CA ARG A 503 14.28 -35.58 8.28
C ARG A 503 15.29 -35.06 7.26
N ILE A 504 14.86 -34.10 6.42
CA ILE A 504 15.70 -33.42 5.43
C ILE A 504 15.71 -31.91 5.73
N ASP A 505 16.87 -31.34 6.02
CA ASP A 505 17.07 -29.92 6.29
C ASP A 505 17.90 -29.28 5.16
N LEU A 506 17.23 -28.50 4.30
CA LEU A 506 17.87 -27.83 3.15
C LEU A 506 18.34 -26.43 3.51
N MET A 507 19.66 -26.22 3.41
CA MET A 507 20.28 -24.91 3.58
C MET A 507 20.63 -24.26 2.23
N GLN A 508 21.15 -23.05 2.26
CA GLN A 508 21.50 -22.32 1.03
C GLN A 508 22.63 -22.99 0.22
N LYS A 509 23.69 -23.45 0.87
CA LYS A 509 24.91 -23.98 0.24
C LYS A 509 25.20 -25.46 0.51
N PHE A 510 24.48 -26.06 1.44
CA PHE A 510 24.63 -27.46 1.86
C PHE A 510 23.29 -27.92 2.45
N SER A 511 23.17 -29.21 2.75
CA SER A 511 21.99 -29.78 3.36
C SER A 511 22.30 -30.88 4.34
N PHE A 512 21.37 -31.21 5.22
CA PHE A 512 21.41 -32.38 6.08
C PHE A 512 20.23 -33.28 5.78
N PHE A 513 20.43 -34.57 5.88
CA PHE A 513 19.36 -35.56 5.74
C PHE A 513 19.65 -36.76 6.63
N GLU A 514 18.65 -37.47 7.02
CA GLU A 514 18.73 -38.63 7.90
C GLU A 514 18.42 -39.89 7.11
N VAL A 515 19.24 -40.92 7.34
CA VAL A 515 19.07 -42.26 6.76
C VAL A 515 19.20 -43.30 7.85
N GLU A 516 18.65 -44.49 7.67
CA GLU A 516 18.82 -45.59 8.60
C GLU A 516 20.31 -45.83 8.88
N GLU A 517 20.65 -46.08 10.14
CA GLU A 517 22.04 -46.25 10.58
C GLU A 517 22.79 -47.36 9.81
N LYS A 518 22.10 -48.43 9.44
CA LYS A 518 22.64 -49.55 8.66
C LYS A 518 23.06 -49.14 7.25
N GLU A 519 22.37 -48.23 6.64
CA GLU A 519 22.57 -47.78 5.26
C GLU A 519 23.47 -46.54 5.13
N ALA A 520 23.75 -45.83 6.23
CA ALA A 520 24.53 -44.59 6.22
C ALA A 520 25.87 -44.69 5.51
N ASN A 521 26.62 -45.77 5.76
CA ASN A 521 27.93 -46.03 5.15
C ASN A 521 27.81 -46.33 3.63
N ASN A 522 26.77 -47.04 3.24
CA ASN A 522 26.51 -47.38 1.84
C ASN A 522 26.15 -46.12 1.04
N VAL A 523 25.28 -45.28 1.61
CA VAL A 523 24.87 -43.98 1.04
C VAL A 523 26.08 -43.05 0.87
N MET A 524 26.92 -42.90 1.90
CA MET A 524 28.14 -42.07 1.79
C MET A 524 29.09 -42.55 0.69
N LYS A 525 29.36 -43.85 0.62
CA LYS A 525 30.24 -44.43 -0.41
C LYS A 525 29.69 -44.28 -1.81
N ALA A 526 28.36 -44.39 -1.96
CA ALA A 526 27.67 -44.24 -3.24
C ALA A 526 27.68 -42.80 -3.73
N LEU A 527 27.27 -41.85 -2.86
CA LEU A 527 27.13 -40.44 -3.23
C LEU A 527 28.47 -39.71 -3.39
N ASN A 528 29.53 -40.05 -2.62
CA ASN A 528 30.85 -39.45 -2.74
C ASN A 528 31.55 -39.75 -4.09
N ARG A 529 31.00 -40.66 -4.90
CA ARG A 529 31.48 -40.99 -6.25
C ARG A 529 30.73 -40.27 -7.35
N THR A 530 29.76 -39.41 -7.00
CA THR A 530 28.85 -38.78 -7.96
C THR A 530 29.19 -37.31 -8.16
N ASN A 531 28.69 -36.75 -9.27
CA ASN A 531 28.74 -35.34 -9.57
C ASN A 531 27.30 -34.82 -9.76
N TRP A 532 27.02 -33.61 -9.26
CA TRP A 532 25.77 -32.89 -9.45
C TRP A 532 26.04 -31.58 -10.21
N ASN A 533 25.48 -31.42 -11.40
CA ASN A 533 25.68 -30.24 -12.24
C ASN A 533 27.14 -29.77 -12.34
N GLY A 534 28.09 -30.74 -12.50
CA GLY A 534 29.52 -30.45 -12.60
C GLY A 534 30.26 -30.27 -11.26
N ARG A 535 29.52 -30.28 -10.13
CA ARG A 535 30.10 -30.20 -8.78
C ARG A 535 30.21 -31.58 -8.16
N LYS A 536 31.41 -31.90 -7.63
CA LYS A 536 31.62 -33.16 -6.92
C LYS A 536 30.82 -33.19 -5.63
N VAL A 537 30.02 -34.24 -5.44
CA VAL A 537 29.24 -34.47 -4.23
C VAL A 537 30.15 -34.95 -3.11
N SER A 538 30.01 -34.36 -1.91
CA SER A 538 30.67 -34.79 -0.69
C SER A 538 29.62 -35.01 0.38
N VAL A 539 29.59 -36.22 0.95
CA VAL A 539 28.68 -36.62 2.02
C VAL A 539 29.48 -37.13 3.20
N GLU A 540 29.19 -36.60 4.38
CA GLU A 540 29.87 -36.91 5.64
C GLU A 540 28.85 -37.14 6.76
N ILE A 541 29.23 -37.89 7.81
CA ILE A 541 28.38 -38.00 9.01
C ILE A 541 28.43 -36.66 9.73
N ALA A 542 27.27 -36.07 10.03
CA ALA A 542 27.17 -34.87 10.84
C ALA A 542 27.58 -35.22 12.29
N GLY A 543 28.79 -34.85 12.70
CA GLY A 543 29.27 -35.10 14.06
C GLY A 543 28.66 -34.11 15.07
N ASP A 544 28.68 -34.51 16.34
CA ASP A 544 28.18 -33.75 17.49
C ASP A 544 29.01 -32.49 17.84
N GLU A 545 30.10 -32.24 17.13
CA GLU A 545 30.97 -31.09 17.39
C GLU A 545 31.09 -30.20 16.16
N GLY A 546 30.56 -28.98 16.29
CA GLY A 546 30.78 -27.87 15.36
C GLY A 546 32.24 -27.40 15.32
N LYS A 547 33.17 -28.20 14.74
CA LYS A 547 34.56 -27.78 14.42
C LYS A 547 35.06 -28.61 13.25
N ASN A 548 34.96 -28.11 12.06
CA ASN A 548 35.95 -28.17 10.98
C ASN A 548 35.29 -27.85 9.63
N VAL A 549 35.25 -26.56 9.33
CA VAL A 549 35.17 -26.12 7.93
C VAL A 549 36.62 -26.05 7.43
N PRO A 550 37.03 -26.72 6.37
CA PRO A 550 38.37 -26.57 5.81
C PRO A 550 38.51 -25.15 5.24
N LYS A 551 39.36 -24.33 5.86
CA LYS A 551 39.81 -23.06 5.29
C LYS A 551 40.63 -23.38 4.03
N GLY A 552 40.13 -22.98 2.90
CA GLY A 552 40.86 -22.98 1.64
C GLY A 552 42.18 -22.22 1.78
N ARG A 553 43.26 -22.92 1.46
CA ARG A 553 44.65 -22.48 1.41
C ARG A 553 44.75 -21.25 0.47
N ARG A 554 45.06 -20.09 1.03
CA ARG A 554 45.65 -18.97 0.29
C ARG A 554 47.15 -19.00 0.56
N THR A 555 47.90 -19.33 -0.47
CA THR A 555 49.37 -19.10 -0.57
C THR A 555 49.59 -17.62 -0.88
N GLY A 556 50.48 -16.99 -0.16
CA GLY A 556 50.97 -15.64 -0.48
C GLY A 556 51.64 -14.96 0.71
N THR A 557 52.92 -15.33 0.93
CA THR A 557 54.10 -14.58 1.42
C THR A 557 53.93 -13.47 2.47
N ALA A 558 54.71 -13.71 3.50
CA ALA A 558 55.01 -12.85 4.63
C ALA A 558 55.80 -11.58 4.26
N GLY A 559 55.58 -10.55 5.03
CA GLY A 559 56.37 -9.33 5.11
C GLY A 559 56.08 -8.59 6.41
N SER A 560 56.93 -8.84 7.38
CA SER A 560 57.00 -8.19 8.69
C SER A 560 57.60 -6.77 8.58
N TYR A 561 57.27 -5.93 9.55
CA TYR A 561 57.88 -4.74 10.17
C TYR A 561 56.86 -3.59 10.28
N GLY A 562 56.48 -3.03 11.41
CA GLY A 562 57.28 -2.46 12.47
C GLY A 562 56.63 -1.13 12.84
N LYS A 563 56.26 -0.90 14.07
CA LYS A 563 55.80 0.37 14.65
C LYS A 563 56.73 1.54 14.35
N LYS A 564 56.20 2.75 14.15
CA LYS A 564 56.54 3.94 14.93
C LYS A 564 55.71 5.17 14.56
N ASP A 565 55.47 5.93 15.60
CA ASP A 565 54.78 7.19 15.75
C ASP A 565 55.37 8.37 14.96
N SER A 566 54.54 9.39 14.87
CA SER A 566 54.80 10.83 15.04
C SER A 566 54.67 11.75 13.86
N ASP A 567 53.77 12.69 14.07
CA ASP A 567 53.81 14.15 13.82
C ASP A 567 54.31 14.73 12.49
N GLY A 568 53.47 15.62 12.00
CA GLY A 568 53.99 16.96 11.64
C GLY A 568 53.87 17.44 10.21
N LYS A 569 52.96 18.39 10.05
CA LYS A 569 53.12 19.65 9.27
C LYS A 569 53.26 19.66 7.72
N LYS A 570 52.22 20.28 7.14
CA LYS A 570 52.24 21.49 6.27
C LYS A 570 52.99 21.51 4.93
N ARG A 571 52.23 22.09 4.00
CA ARG A 571 52.61 22.96 2.81
C ARG A 571 52.87 22.18 1.52
N SER A 572 52.09 22.49 0.53
CA SER A 572 51.89 23.60 -0.40
C SER A 572 52.52 23.36 -1.78
N ASN A 573 51.71 23.68 -2.74
CA ASN A 573 52.04 24.23 -4.06
C ASN A 573 52.60 23.33 -5.17
N LYS A 574 51.89 23.41 -6.22
CA LYS A 574 52.14 24.07 -7.55
C LYS A 574 52.47 23.09 -8.68
N GLU A 575 51.63 23.20 -9.64
CA GLU A 575 51.82 23.66 -11.04
C GLU A 575 52.48 22.72 -12.05
N ASP A 576 51.78 22.72 -13.17
CA ASP A 576 52.26 22.63 -14.56
C ASP A 576 52.57 21.22 -15.08
N GLY A 577 52.11 20.86 -16.20
CA GLY A 577 51.74 21.47 -17.43
C GLY A 577 51.69 20.46 -18.56
N LYS A 578 50.84 20.77 -19.47
CA LYS A 578 50.98 20.64 -20.94
C LYS A 578 51.07 19.29 -21.65
N ARG A 579 50.07 19.15 -22.52
CA ARG A 579 50.15 19.01 -24.00
C ARG A 579 50.69 17.66 -24.52
N ASN A 580 50.11 17.05 -25.49
CA ASN A 580 49.69 17.30 -26.86
C ASN A 580 49.03 16.02 -27.40
N ASP A 581 47.99 16.19 -28.13
CA ASP A 581 47.79 16.14 -29.60
C ASP A 581 47.94 14.72 -30.18
N ALA A 582 47.03 14.36 -30.93
CA ALA A 582 46.46 14.63 -32.18
C ALA A 582 46.08 13.35 -32.95
N ALA A 583 44.97 13.44 -33.52
CA ALA A 583 44.63 13.18 -34.92
C ALA A 583 44.70 11.70 -35.40
N SER A 584 43.84 11.21 -36.15
CA SER A 584 42.93 11.64 -37.18
C SER A 584 42.53 10.45 -38.06
N ARG A 585 41.42 10.67 -38.73
CA ARG A 585 41.00 10.20 -40.07
C ARG A 585 40.21 8.90 -40.13
N ARG A 586 38.90 9.03 -40.41
CA ARG A 586 38.23 9.13 -41.74
C ARG A 586 38.47 7.88 -42.60
N ARG A 587 37.45 7.23 -43.05
CA ARG A 587 36.49 7.40 -44.16
C ARG A 587 35.69 6.11 -44.32
N ASP A 588 34.47 6.20 -44.50
CA ASP A 588 33.54 6.41 -45.62
C ASP A 588 33.03 5.12 -46.25
N ARG A 589 31.71 5.13 -46.40
CA ARG A 589 30.87 4.72 -47.55
C ARG A 589 30.79 3.21 -47.87
N ALA A 590 29.71 2.69 -48.27
CA ALA A 590 28.39 3.06 -48.73
C ALA A 590 27.67 1.79 -49.19
N GLU A 591 26.36 1.92 -49.25
CA GLU A 591 25.44 1.35 -50.25
C GLU A 591 24.95 -0.08 -50.18
N ASN A 592 23.65 -0.14 -50.00
CA ASN A 592 22.66 -1.10 -50.50
C ASN A 592 22.81 -1.36 -52.02
N PRO A 593 22.24 -2.36 -52.65
CA PRO A 593 20.82 -2.71 -52.54
C PRO A 593 20.39 -4.17 -52.77
N ALA A 594 19.15 -4.46 -52.35
CA ALA A 594 18.05 -5.16 -53.00
C ALA A 594 18.18 -6.58 -53.60
N ASN A 595 17.11 -7.28 -53.40
CA ASN A 595 16.42 -8.29 -54.21
C ASN A 595 16.60 -9.77 -53.84
N ASP A 596 15.55 -10.33 -53.38
CA ASP A 596 14.42 -11.01 -54.06
C ASP A 596 14.45 -12.55 -53.97
N LYS A 597 13.28 -13.05 -53.66
CA LYS A 597 12.68 -14.35 -54.06
C LYS A 597 12.89 -15.64 -53.23
N LYS A 598 11.77 -15.94 -52.60
CA LYS A 598 10.93 -17.16 -52.81
C LYS A 598 11.37 -18.52 -52.30
N LYS A 599 10.37 -19.08 -51.64
CA LYS A 599 9.95 -20.50 -51.63
C LYS A 599 10.59 -21.46 -50.63
N GLY A 600 9.72 -22.06 -49.81
CA GLY A 600 9.57 -23.45 -49.66
C GLY A 600 9.09 -23.91 -48.29
N LYS A 601 7.81 -24.20 -48.14
CA LYS A 601 7.31 -25.23 -47.21
C LYS A 601 7.71 -26.61 -47.70
N PRO A 602 7.90 -27.63 -46.84
CA PRO A 602 6.77 -28.52 -46.49
C PRO A 602 6.81 -28.97 -45.00
N SER A 603 5.65 -29.12 -44.38
CA SER A 603 4.74 -30.27 -44.19
C SER A 603 5.16 -31.21 -43.04
N ARG A 604 4.33 -31.19 -41.97
CA ARG A 604 3.48 -32.27 -41.46
C ARG A 604 4.18 -33.49 -40.84
N GLU A 605 4.01 -33.64 -39.55
CA GLU A 605 3.52 -34.90 -39.00
C GLU A 605 2.80 -34.72 -37.68
N GLU A 606 1.60 -35.20 -37.69
CA GLU A 606 0.60 -35.29 -36.65
C GLU A 606 1.05 -36.26 -35.53
N ARG A 607 0.82 -35.90 -34.27
CA ARG A 607 0.31 -36.87 -33.28
C ARG A 607 -0.67 -36.18 -32.35
N GLY A 608 -1.86 -36.70 -32.38
CA GLY A 608 -3.06 -36.25 -31.76
C GLY A 608 -3.06 -36.31 -30.21
N TYR A 609 -3.76 -35.37 -29.66
CA TYR A 609 -4.47 -35.53 -28.39
C TYR A 609 -5.87 -35.00 -28.55
N THR A 610 -6.80 -35.88 -28.27
CA THR A 610 -8.25 -35.73 -28.34
C THR A 610 -8.72 -34.58 -27.46
N LYS A 611 -9.43 -33.62 -28.08
CA LYS A 611 -10.22 -32.59 -27.39
C LYS A 611 -11.47 -33.23 -26.78
N ALA A 612 -11.54 -33.23 -25.46
CA ALA A 612 -12.82 -33.34 -24.78
C ALA A 612 -13.53 -31.97 -24.89
N ARG A 613 -14.65 -31.95 -25.61
CA ARG A 613 -15.60 -30.84 -25.64
C ARG A 613 -16.31 -30.76 -24.27
N GLY A 614 -15.90 -29.82 -23.42
CA GLY A 614 -16.68 -29.35 -22.28
C GLY A 614 -17.51 -28.14 -22.71
N LYS A 615 -18.79 -28.22 -22.46
CA LYS A 615 -19.84 -27.27 -22.82
C LYS A 615 -19.50 -25.88 -22.23
N LYS A 616 -19.41 -24.88 -23.11
CA LYS A 616 -19.65 -23.48 -22.79
C LYS A 616 -21.15 -23.35 -22.53
N ASP A 617 -21.52 -22.53 -21.52
CA ASP A 617 -22.85 -21.99 -21.23
C ASP A 617 -23.62 -22.63 -20.06
N ASP A 618 -23.02 -22.66 -18.86
CA ASP A 618 -23.79 -22.99 -17.63
C ASP A 618 -23.98 -21.80 -16.65
N TRP A 619 -23.42 -20.62 -16.93
CA TRP A 619 -23.60 -19.44 -16.06
C TRP A 619 -24.82 -18.58 -16.46
N LYS A 620 -25.41 -18.80 -17.64
CA LYS A 620 -26.61 -18.07 -18.10
C LYS A 620 -27.92 -18.52 -17.44
N GLN A 621 -27.94 -19.64 -16.73
CA GLN A 621 -29.14 -20.15 -16.05
C GLN A 621 -29.43 -19.47 -14.71
N PHE A 622 -28.45 -18.71 -14.15
CA PHE A 622 -28.64 -17.97 -12.89
C PHE A 622 -29.25 -16.58 -13.05
N PHE A 623 -29.49 -16.11 -14.26
CA PHE A 623 -30.04 -14.78 -14.54
C PHE A 623 -31.36 -14.80 -15.34
N GLN A 624 -32.16 -15.86 -15.24
CA GLN A 624 -33.53 -15.86 -15.71
C GLN A 624 -34.47 -15.50 -14.55
N GLY A 625 -34.59 -14.20 -14.30
CA GLY A 625 -35.56 -13.64 -13.36
C GLY A 625 -35.50 -12.11 -13.41
N SER A 626 -36.38 -11.51 -14.22
CA SER A 626 -36.59 -10.09 -14.48
C SER A 626 -35.77 -9.47 -15.61
N ASN A 627 -36.39 -9.38 -16.79
CA ASN A 627 -36.10 -8.40 -17.80
C ASN A 627 -36.18 -7.01 -17.19
N ASP A 628 -35.04 -6.33 -17.09
CA ASP A 628 -34.82 -4.88 -17.18
C ASP A 628 -33.49 -4.48 -16.56
N PHE A 629 -32.38 -4.92 -17.16
CA PHE A 629 -31.07 -4.25 -16.98
C PHE A 629 -30.22 -4.44 -18.25
N LYS A 630 -30.58 -3.71 -19.29
CA LYS A 630 -29.60 -3.22 -20.25
C LYS A 630 -28.90 -2.08 -19.52
N ASN A 631 -27.70 -2.32 -19.06
CA ASN A 631 -26.83 -1.29 -18.53
C ASN A 631 -26.15 -0.59 -19.71
N PRO A 632 -26.59 0.58 -20.16
CA PRO A 632 -25.78 1.39 -21.04
C PRO A 632 -24.59 1.92 -20.24
N GLU A 633 -23.46 2.08 -20.89
CA GLU A 633 -22.33 2.85 -20.40
C GLU A 633 -22.84 4.13 -19.72
N PRO A 634 -22.21 4.60 -18.62
CA PRO A 634 -22.69 5.78 -17.91
C PRO A 634 -22.81 6.95 -18.89
N ASP A 635 -24.02 7.38 -19.10
CA ASP A 635 -24.36 8.52 -19.94
C ASP A 635 -24.02 9.79 -19.17
N PHE A 636 -23.01 10.50 -19.65
CA PHE A 636 -22.57 11.80 -19.13
C PHE A 636 -23.29 12.98 -19.86
N SER A 637 -24.44 12.74 -20.47
CA SER A 637 -25.30 13.80 -21.00
C SER A 637 -26.11 14.47 -19.88
N GLU A 638 -26.60 15.68 -20.13
CA GLU A 638 -27.46 16.43 -19.18
C GLU A 638 -28.70 15.64 -18.73
N GLU A 639 -29.24 14.75 -19.59
CA GLU A 639 -30.39 13.89 -19.27
C GLU A 639 -30.02 12.70 -18.36
N GLY A 640 -28.78 12.20 -18.40
CA GLY A 640 -28.27 11.12 -17.56
C GLY A 640 -28.11 11.56 -16.10
N TRP A 641 -27.82 12.83 -15.86
CA TRP A 641 -27.68 13.42 -14.52
C TRP A 641 -29.02 13.76 -13.86
N ALA A 642 -30.02 14.18 -14.62
CA ALA A 642 -31.35 14.51 -14.12
C ALA A 642 -32.12 13.30 -13.52
N LYS A 643 -31.71 12.06 -13.86
CA LYS A 643 -32.35 10.82 -13.37
C LYS A 643 -31.84 10.31 -12.01
N ARG A 644 -30.88 10.99 -11.37
CA ARG A 644 -30.30 10.60 -10.08
C ARG A 644 -30.84 11.32 -8.84
N THR A 645 -31.94 12.01 -8.92
CA THR A 645 -32.61 12.57 -7.73
C THR A 645 -33.27 11.46 -6.91
N PRO A 646 -33.01 11.33 -5.59
CA PRO A 646 -33.66 10.33 -4.76
C PRO A 646 -35.17 10.67 -4.71
N LYS A 647 -35.99 9.67 -5.02
CA LYS A 647 -37.46 9.76 -4.78
C LYS A 647 -37.67 9.99 -3.28
N LYS A 648 -38.22 11.14 -2.93
CA LYS A 648 -38.78 11.38 -1.59
C LYS A 648 -39.79 10.29 -1.33
N THR A 649 -39.55 9.41 -0.40
CA THR A 649 -40.58 8.59 0.23
C THR A 649 -41.43 9.51 1.10
N MET A 650 -42.62 9.77 0.65
CA MET A 650 -43.71 10.29 1.51
C MET A 650 -44.16 9.14 2.43
N ARG A 651 -44.25 9.48 3.70
CA ARG A 651 -44.86 8.87 4.87
C ARG A 651 -44.01 7.94 5.67
#